data_32f1edb02b974558edee5ca2d39d451b
#
_entry.id   32f1edb02b974558edee5ca2d39d451b
#
_cell.length_a   1.000
_cell.length_b   1.000
_cell.length_c   1.000
_cell.angle_alpha   90.00
_cell.angle_beta   90.00
_cell.angle_gamma   90.00
#
_symmetry.space_group_name_H-M   'P 1'
#
loop_
_entity.id
_entity.type
_entity.pdbx_description
1 polymer ?
#
loop_
_entity_poly.entity_id
_entity_poly.type
_entity_poly.pdbx_seq_one_letter_code
_entity_poly.pdbx_strand_id
1 'polypeptide(L)'
;MKAISALAVTLSFAIALPGHSDPRPATPPAAPRAVGHPVLPRPAATRTSAPSSRSALRPALRMAPAELNAVVKQYCQKCHNQTMRRGNLSLTDFDVGAPDAKADVAEKVVAKLRSGMMPPVGSARPRVDTLDALVMSLESQLDASAFAHPNPGRRTFQRLNRAEYRAAVADLLKLDVDATAYLPPDTKSDNFDNIADVQALSPTLLSAYLRAASDLSRLAIGNAAASAASNTYTMPKMASQVDHVEGTPFGSRGGMAVVHMFPADGEYRFDVNFFHETTGAFAGGLARGEQIEISVDGERVALLGIDRFMHASDPNGVAMGSERVRVTAGPHKIAAAFVPPAFQGVVQDLISPLKYSLNSTSNAVAYGFSLLPHLRELTVNGPYAVTGVSDTPVRRNIFSCRPATVSGERPCAQSIVNRLGMMAYRRPLTDEDRAGLMSLYDAGRKGGNFETGVRTALEGILASPDFVFRFEQAPRDVAAGTNYKLRDIDLASRLSFFLWSAPPDRALLTAASQGTLSQTAGLEREVRRMLADPRAKALSTRFAAQWLRLPDLDIVQPDIRQYPDFDEQLRLAMREETELFFDDLVRRDRPLLDFYRADYTFVNERLAQHYNIPNIVGPSFRRVKYPDAGRRGILSHASVLTLTSHAGRTSAVERGKWVMEVLLNSPPPPPPPGVPDLEATPGTSSGRMLTVRERMEQHRKSPACASCHKMMDPIGLAMEQYDVTGRLRVRDNGMPIDSRGDLWDGTTASTVAELQAA
;
A
#
# COMPACT_ATOMS: atom_id res chain seq x y z
N MET A 1 -55.34 -14.26 49.65
CA MET A 1 -55.80 -13.63 50.96
C MET A 1 -54.75 -12.58 51.31
N LYS A 2 -55.19 -11.30 51.41
CA LYS A 2 -54.58 -10.13 52.09
C LYS A 2 -53.22 -9.67 51.56
N ALA A 3 -53.01 -8.65 50.73
CA ALA A 3 -53.27 -7.22 50.89
C ALA A 3 -52.65 -6.59 52.14
N ILE A 4 -51.75 -5.65 51.96
CA ILE A 4 -51.39 -4.42 52.73
C ILE A 4 -50.27 -3.76 51.92
N SER A 5 -50.48 -2.73 51.10
CA SER A 5 -50.67 -1.29 51.32
C SER A 5 -49.44 -0.52 51.71
N ALA A 6 -48.96 0.21 50.72
CA ALA A 6 -48.48 1.60 50.64
C ALA A 6 -47.94 2.33 51.85
N LEU A 7 -46.80 2.99 51.69
CA LEU A 7 -46.62 4.36 52.18
C LEU A 7 -45.61 5.10 51.30
N ALA A 8 -46.12 6.08 50.55
CA ALA A 8 -45.32 7.06 49.83
C ALA A 8 -45.04 8.24 50.83
N VAL A 9 -43.79 8.64 50.92
CA VAL A 9 -43.40 9.93 51.50
C VAL A 9 -42.73 10.75 50.38
N THR A 10 -43.54 11.68 49.90
CA THR A 10 -43.07 12.78 49.02
C THR A 10 -42.44 13.85 49.89
N LEU A 11 -41.20 14.16 49.71
CA LEU A 11 -40.55 15.38 50.20
C LEU A 11 -40.33 16.30 49.03
N SER A 12 -41.18 17.30 48.87
CA SER A 12 -41.04 18.40 47.92
C SER A 12 -40.07 19.43 48.49
N PHE A 13 -38.92 19.61 47.85
CA PHE A 13 -38.07 20.78 48.01
C PHE A 13 -38.29 21.70 46.81
N ALA A 14 -39.02 22.82 47.04
CA ALA A 14 -39.13 23.90 46.10
C ALA A 14 -37.86 24.75 46.20
N ILE A 15 -37.04 24.74 45.14
CA ILE A 15 -35.98 25.74 44.93
C ILE A 15 -36.46 26.67 43.83
N ALA A 16 -36.70 27.93 44.22
CA ALA A 16 -37.03 29.03 43.32
C ALA A 16 -35.82 29.30 42.39
N LEU A 17 -36.01 29.21 41.10
CA LEU A 17 -35.08 29.70 40.09
C LEU A 17 -35.39 31.17 39.80
N PRO A 18 -34.40 32.09 39.78
CA PRO A 18 -34.60 33.43 39.28
C PRO A 18 -34.66 33.39 37.74
N GLY A 19 -35.58 34.18 37.20
CA GLY A 19 -35.83 34.30 35.77
C GLY A 19 -34.60 34.76 35.00
N HIS A 20 -34.27 34.06 33.95
CA HIS A 20 -33.33 34.50 32.93
C HIS A 20 -34.10 35.17 31.79
N SER A 21 -33.92 36.48 31.71
CA SER A 21 -34.24 37.29 30.54
C SER A 21 -33.28 36.96 29.40
N ASP A 22 -33.82 36.68 28.22
CA ASP A 22 -33.10 36.53 26.97
C ASP A 22 -32.14 37.70 26.70
N PRO A 23 -30.84 37.47 26.44
CA PRO A 23 -29.99 38.50 25.89
C PRO A 23 -30.09 38.50 24.36
N ARG A 24 -30.50 39.63 23.79
CA ARG A 24 -30.35 39.98 22.38
C ARG A 24 -28.87 39.86 21.97
N PRO A 25 -28.56 39.51 20.72
CA PRO A 25 -27.19 39.42 20.26
C PRO A 25 -26.51 40.79 20.30
N ALA A 26 -25.43 40.86 21.04
CA ALA A 26 -24.57 42.05 21.11
C ALA A 26 -23.76 42.18 19.81
N THR A 27 -23.81 43.37 19.25
CA THR A 27 -22.93 43.84 18.16
C THR A 27 -21.46 43.74 18.58
N PRO A 28 -20.55 43.27 17.72
CA PRO A 28 -19.13 43.20 18.06
C PRO A 28 -18.55 44.61 18.25
N PRO A 29 -17.68 44.80 19.26
CA PRO A 29 -17.03 46.11 19.47
C PRO A 29 -16.04 46.42 18.32
N ALA A 30 -16.07 47.70 17.94
CA ALA A 30 -15.14 48.28 16.95
C ALA A 30 -13.68 48.10 17.40
N ALA A 31 -12.85 47.69 16.45
CA ALA A 31 -11.40 47.57 16.66
C ALA A 31 -10.79 48.89 17.13
N PRO A 32 -9.86 48.89 18.10
CA PRO A 32 -9.17 50.07 18.52
C PRO A 32 -8.29 50.61 17.39
N ARG A 33 -8.41 51.92 17.14
CA ARG A 33 -7.53 52.64 16.23
C ARG A 33 -6.07 52.50 16.69
N ALA A 34 -5.21 52.02 15.77
CA ALA A 34 -3.78 51.96 15.96
C ALA A 34 -3.21 53.36 16.24
N VAL A 35 -2.64 53.51 17.42
CA VAL A 35 -1.80 54.67 17.78
C VAL A 35 -0.46 54.49 17.05
N GLY A 36 -0.13 55.44 16.18
CA GLY A 36 1.13 55.40 15.44
C GLY A 36 2.33 55.55 16.36
N HIS A 37 3.15 54.52 16.37
CA HIS A 37 4.52 54.63 16.91
C HIS A 37 5.43 55.21 15.82
N PRO A 38 6.40 56.10 16.20
CA PRO A 38 7.32 56.70 15.23
C PRO A 38 8.22 55.64 14.62
N VAL A 39 8.24 55.60 13.30
CA VAL A 39 9.12 54.74 12.49
C VAL A 39 10.54 55.26 12.64
N LEU A 40 11.38 54.52 13.38
CA LEU A 40 12.82 54.70 13.32
C LEU A 40 13.33 54.21 11.95
N PRO A 41 14.28 54.94 11.31
CA PRO A 41 14.80 54.52 10.03
C PRO A 41 15.55 53.17 10.17
N ARG A 42 15.14 52.20 9.37
CA ARG A 42 15.84 50.93 9.22
C ARG A 42 17.26 51.21 8.71
N PRO A 43 18.32 50.64 9.35
CA PRO A 43 19.64 50.67 8.75
C PRO A 43 19.58 49.87 7.43
N ALA A 44 20.17 50.40 6.39
CA ALA A 44 20.33 49.74 5.11
C ALA A 44 20.97 48.38 5.34
N ALA A 45 20.20 47.32 5.08
CA ALA A 45 20.72 45.95 5.07
C ALA A 45 21.74 45.86 3.94
N THR A 46 23.00 45.87 4.29
CA THR A 46 24.06 45.35 3.44
C THR A 46 23.67 43.94 3.06
N ARG A 47 23.32 43.73 1.81
CA ARG A 47 23.19 42.40 1.22
C ARG A 47 24.56 41.75 1.30
N THR A 48 24.81 41.01 2.40
CA THR A 48 25.76 39.92 2.38
C THR A 48 25.13 38.87 1.50
N SER A 49 25.58 38.78 0.28
CA SER A 49 25.36 37.70 -0.63
C SER A 49 25.81 36.42 0.10
N ALA A 50 24.84 35.65 0.60
CA ALA A 50 25.09 34.23 0.90
C ALA A 50 25.69 33.59 -0.36
N PRO A 51 26.70 32.74 -0.23
CA PRO A 51 27.23 32.05 -1.38
C PRO A 51 26.08 31.18 -1.93
N SER A 52 25.51 31.58 -3.05
CA SER A 52 24.74 30.73 -3.86
C SER A 52 25.68 29.61 -4.34
N SER A 53 25.61 28.46 -3.74
CA SER A 53 26.07 27.24 -4.37
C SER A 53 25.12 26.88 -5.51
N ARG A 54 25.02 27.78 -6.49
CA ARG A 54 24.83 27.36 -7.85
C ARG A 54 26.14 26.66 -8.20
N SER A 55 26.13 25.33 -8.15
CA SER A 55 27.01 24.55 -9.00
C SER A 55 26.84 25.17 -10.38
N ALA A 56 27.77 26.06 -10.76
CA ALA A 56 27.81 26.61 -12.09
C ALA A 56 27.86 25.39 -12.98
N LEU A 57 26.80 25.17 -13.77
CA LEU A 57 26.81 24.21 -14.86
C LEU A 57 28.09 24.54 -15.64
N ARG A 58 29.13 23.74 -15.45
CA ARG A 58 30.33 23.80 -16.28
C ARG A 58 29.82 23.75 -17.71
N PRO A 59 30.26 24.63 -18.61
CA PRO A 59 29.88 24.48 -20.02
C PRO A 59 30.20 23.06 -20.42
N ALA A 60 29.15 22.30 -20.82
CA ALA A 60 29.30 20.92 -21.19
C ALA A 60 30.35 20.82 -22.28
N LEU A 61 31.37 19.99 -22.07
CA LEU A 61 32.39 19.73 -23.06
C LEU A 61 31.69 19.15 -24.31
N ARG A 62 31.67 19.88 -25.41
CA ARG A 62 31.18 19.37 -26.69
C ARG A 62 32.29 18.59 -27.39
N MET A 63 32.08 17.29 -27.53
CA MET A 63 33.01 16.42 -28.25
C MET A 63 32.34 15.89 -29.51
N ALA A 64 33.13 15.74 -30.59
CA ALA A 64 32.60 15.16 -31.81
C ALA A 64 32.33 13.65 -31.63
N PRO A 65 31.36 13.04 -32.35
CA PRO A 65 31.08 11.60 -32.26
C PRO A 65 32.30 10.73 -32.48
N ALA A 66 33.23 11.10 -33.39
CA ALA A 66 34.46 10.39 -33.61
C ALA A 66 35.39 10.35 -32.39
N GLU A 67 35.48 11.46 -31.63
CA GLU A 67 36.25 11.54 -30.38
C GLU A 67 35.61 10.66 -29.31
N LEU A 68 34.27 10.69 -29.20
CA LEU A 68 33.53 9.86 -28.27
C LEU A 68 33.60 8.37 -28.60
N ASN A 69 33.63 8.00 -29.88
CA ASN A 69 33.91 6.64 -30.32
C ASN A 69 35.32 6.19 -29.90
N ALA A 70 36.32 7.07 -29.94
CA ALA A 70 37.65 6.77 -29.43
C ALA A 70 37.64 6.51 -27.91
N VAL A 71 36.83 7.27 -27.13
CA VAL A 71 36.61 7.01 -25.69
C VAL A 71 36.01 5.62 -25.48
N VAL A 72 34.94 5.29 -26.19
CA VAL A 72 34.28 3.95 -26.09
C VAL A 72 35.30 2.84 -26.43
N LYS A 73 36.10 3.02 -27.50
CA LYS A 73 37.14 2.05 -27.89
C LYS A 73 38.19 1.89 -26.81
N GLN A 74 38.67 2.99 -26.24
CA GLN A 74 39.77 2.99 -25.28
C GLN A 74 39.37 2.41 -23.92
N TYR A 75 38.17 2.75 -23.42
CA TYR A 75 37.77 2.47 -22.04
C TYR A 75 36.75 1.35 -21.93
N CYS A 76 35.83 1.18 -22.90
CA CYS A 76 34.73 0.23 -22.80
C CYS A 76 34.99 -1.08 -23.55
N GLN A 77 35.53 -1.00 -24.77
CA GLN A 77 35.76 -2.21 -25.61
C GLN A 77 36.84 -3.13 -25.06
N LYS A 78 37.65 -2.71 -24.09
CA LYS A 78 38.57 -3.61 -23.39
C LYS A 78 37.87 -4.79 -22.74
N CYS A 79 36.67 -4.60 -22.25
CA CYS A 79 35.85 -5.61 -21.58
C CYS A 79 34.58 -5.99 -22.40
N HIS A 80 34.03 -5.04 -23.14
CA HIS A 80 32.84 -5.24 -23.97
C HIS A 80 33.22 -5.41 -25.47
N ASN A 81 33.97 -6.44 -25.76
CA ASN A 81 34.38 -6.83 -27.13
C ASN A 81 33.83 -8.21 -27.50
N GLN A 82 34.03 -8.63 -28.74
CA GLN A 82 33.52 -9.91 -29.26
C GLN A 82 34.06 -11.14 -28.50
N THR A 83 35.28 -11.05 -27.95
CA THR A 83 35.93 -12.17 -27.25
C THR A 83 35.52 -12.25 -25.78
N MET A 84 35.60 -11.14 -25.03
CA MET A 84 35.33 -11.13 -23.58
C MET A 84 33.87 -11.03 -23.24
N ARG A 85 33.08 -10.28 -23.98
CA ARG A 85 31.65 -10.07 -23.85
C ARG A 85 31.19 -9.92 -22.39
N ARG A 86 31.91 -9.15 -21.57
CA ARG A 86 31.53 -8.92 -20.15
C ARG A 86 30.11 -8.37 -20.07
N GLY A 87 29.28 -8.94 -19.17
CA GLY A 87 27.87 -8.60 -19.08
C GLY A 87 27.06 -9.01 -20.33
N ASN A 88 27.52 -10.00 -21.08
CA ASN A 88 26.93 -10.47 -22.34
C ASN A 88 26.79 -9.36 -23.43
N LEU A 89 27.66 -8.34 -23.37
CA LEU A 89 27.60 -7.15 -24.21
C LEU A 89 28.88 -7.00 -25.03
N SER A 90 28.74 -6.67 -26.33
CA SER A 90 29.81 -6.19 -27.19
C SER A 90 29.52 -4.78 -27.69
N LEU A 91 30.47 -3.89 -27.55
CA LEU A 91 30.43 -2.51 -28.07
C LEU A 91 31.37 -2.32 -29.29
N THR A 92 31.88 -3.41 -29.89
CA THR A 92 32.79 -3.32 -31.03
C THR A 92 32.16 -2.60 -32.21
N ASP A 93 30.87 -2.87 -32.47
CA ASP A 93 30.10 -2.28 -33.56
C ASP A 93 29.12 -1.19 -33.05
N PHE A 94 29.42 -0.56 -31.91
CA PHE A 94 28.61 0.53 -31.35
C PHE A 94 29.19 1.86 -31.86
N ASP A 95 28.33 2.66 -32.49
CA ASP A 95 28.68 3.99 -33.00
C ASP A 95 27.89 5.08 -32.21
N VAL A 96 28.66 5.95 -31.56
CA VAL A 96 28.08 7.12 -30.81
C VAL A 96 27.43 8.11 -31.79
N GLY A 97 27.83 8.09 -33.09
CA GLY A 97 27.22 8.96 -34.11
C GLY A 97 25.87 8.47 -34.63
N ALA A 98 25.50 7.21 -34.38
CA ALA A 98 24.22 6.59 -34.76
C ALA A 98 23.71 5.64 -33.66
N PRO A 99 23.44 6.16 -32.44
CA PRO A 99 23.08 5.31 -31.30
C PRO A 99 21.72 4.66 -31.46
N ASP A 100 20.81 5.20 -32.28
CA ASP A 100 19.50 4.70 -32.61
C ASP A 100 19.52 3.33 -33.31
N ALA A 101 20.58 3.03 -34.04
CA ALA A 101 20.79 1.68 -34.63
C ALA A 101 20.85 0.58 -33.54
N LYS A 102 21.21 0.91 -32.30
CA LYS A 102 21.28 0.02 -31.14
C LYS A 102 20.75 0.76 -29.88
N ALA A 103 19.56 1.34 -30.00
CA ALA A 103 18.99 2.21 -28.98
C ALA A 103 18.92 1.57 -27.59
N ASP A 104 18.53 0.29 -27.50
CA ASP A 104 18.48 -0.48 -26.25
C ASP A 104 19.86 -0.64 -25.57
N VAL A 105 20.93 -0.69 -26.35
CA VAL A 105 22.31 -0.73 -25.85
C VAL A 105 22.72 0.69 -25.41
N ALA A 106 22.40 1.69 -26.21
CA ALA A 106 22.73 3.09 -25.88
C ALA A 106 22.07 3.55 -24.58
N GLU A 107 20.79 3.22 -24.36
CA GLU A 107 20.06 3.49 -23.11
C GLU A 107 20.71 2.82 -21.89
N LYS A 108 21.11 1.54 -22.03
CA LYS A 108 21.85 0.83 -20.98
C LYS A 108 23.22 1.46 -20.69
N VAL A 109 23.92 1.95 -21.72
CA VAL A 109 25.19 2.68 -21.57
C VAL A 109 24.94 3.96 -20.79
N VAL A 110 23.93 4.77 -21.16
CA VAL A 110 23.53 5.98 -20.44
C VAL A 110 23.24 5.69 -18.98
N ALA A 111 22.36 4.72 -18.69
CA ALA A 111 21.96 4.35 -17.32
C ALA A 111 23.20 3.93 -16.47
N LYS A 112 24.08 3.12 -17.01
CA LYS A 112 25.29 2.66 -16.29
C LYS A 112 26.36 3.73 -16.11
N LEU A 113 26.44 4.69 -16.99
CA LEU A 113 27.32 5.86 -16.85
C LEU A 113 26.77 6.86 -15.85
N ARG A 114 25.47 7.18 -15.92
CA ARG A 114 24.78 8.07 -14.96
C ARG A 114 24.86 7.58 -13.52
N SER A 115 24.72 6.27 -13.31
CA SER A 115 24.84 5.66 -11.99
C SER A 115 26.28 5.42 -11.53
N GLY A 116 27.29 5.83 -12.31
CA GLY A 116 28.71 5.65 -11.99
C GLY A 116 29.19 4.19 -12.00
N MET A 117 28.37 3.23 -12.46
CA MET A 117 28.73 1.81 -12.48
C MET A 117 29.80 1.46 -13.52
N MET A 118 29.91 2.27 -14.58
CA MET A 118 30.87 2.03 -15.66
C MET A 118 31.75 3.27 -15.91
N PRO A 119 33.02 3.07 -16.25
CA PRO A 119 33.83 1.84 -16.09
C PRO A 119 33.86 1.39 -14.63
N PRO A 120 34.06 0.08 -14.33
CA PRO A 120 34.04 -0.43 -12.94
C PRO A 120 35.07 0.26 -12.04
N VAL A 121 34.81 0.38 -10.76
CA VAL A 121 35.74 0.92 -9.77
C VAL A 121 37.04 0.14 -9.77
N GLY A 122 38.19 0.86 -9.86
CA GLY A 122 39.51 0.28 -10.00
C GLY A 122 39.98 0.07 -11.46
N SER A 123 39.10 0.30 -12.43
CA SER A 123 39.50 0.36 -13.86
C SER A 123 39.88 1.79 -14.23
N ALA A 124 40.65 1.92 -15.30
CA ALA A 124 40.96 3.23 -15.90
C ALA A 124 39.65 3.91 -16.35
N ARG A 125 39.44 5.15 -15.92
CA ARG A 125 38.24 5.97 -16.25
C ARG A 125 38.66 7.21 -17.05
N PRO A 126 37.81 7.64 -18.00
CA PRO A 126 37.90 8.99 -18.53
C PRO A 126 37.64 10.02 -17.45
N ARG A 127 37.94 11.29 -17.74
CA ARG A 127 37.51 12.39 -16.88
C ARG A 127 36.00 12.44 -16.83
N VAL A 128 35.46 12.98 -15.71
CA VAL A 128 34.00 13.07 -15.50
C VAL A 128 33.35 13.89 -16.61
N ASP A 129 33.92 15.03 -16.98
CA ASP A 129 33.43 15.87 -18.08
C ASP A 129 33.37 15.14 -19.45
N THR A 130 34.28 14.20 -19.70
CA THR A 130 34.26 13.35 -20.89
C THR A 130 33.14 12.30 -20.84
N LEU A 131 32.89 11.72 -19.67
CA LEU A 131 31.77 10.79 -19.49
C LEU A 131 30.43 11.53 -19.63
N ASP A 132 30.32 12.73 -19.07
CA ASP A 132 29.13 13.57 -19.20
C ASP A 132 28.88 13.96 -20.67
N ALA A 133 29.94 14.32 -21.40
CA ALA A 133 29.84 14.61 -22.83
C ALA A 133 29.34 13.40 -23.65
N LEU A 134 29.80 12.17 -23.31
CA LEU A 134 29.33 10.94 -23.93
C LEU A 134 27.86 10.70 -23.66
N VAL A 135 27.44 10.81 -22.40
CA VAL A 135 26.06 10.63 -21.99
C VAL A 135 25.15 11.65 -22.68
N MET A 136 25.48 12.94 -22.60
CA MET A 136 24.69 14.00 -23.23
C MET A 136 24.57 13.85 -24.74
N SER A 137 25.64 13.38 -25.42
CA SER A 137 25.62 13.09 -26.86
C SER A 137 24.66 11.97 -27.19
N LEU A 138 24.70 10.85 -26.43
CA LEU A 138 23.79 9.72 -26.63
C LEU A 138 22.34 10.11 -26.36
N GLU A 139 22.06 10.75 -25.21
CA GLU A 139 20.71 11.21 -24.86
C GLU A 139 20.13 12.14 -25.93
N SER A 140 20.89 13.18 -26.33
CA SER A 140 20.41 14.14 -27.32
C SER A 140 20.07 13.50 -28.68
N GLN A 141 20.86 12.50 -29.12
CA GLN A 141 20.62 11.83 -30.39
C GLN A 141 19.44 10.84 -30.29
N LEU A 142 19.32 10.08 -29.19
CA LEU A 142 18.20 9.19 -28.94
C LEU A 142 16.90 9.97 -28.83
N ASP A 143 16.88 11.09 -28.12
CA ASP A 143 15.72 11.99 -28.01
C ASP A 143 15.29 12.55 -29.36
N ALA A 144 16.26 13.01 -30.16
CA ALA A 144 16.00 13.51 -31.51
C ALA A 144 15.42 12.43 -32.43
N SER A 145 15.95 11.21 -32.36
CA SER A 145 15.45 10.07 -33.13
C SER A 145 14.03 9.67 -32.66
N ALA A 146 13.80 9.59 -31.36
CA ALA A 146 12.51 9.28 -30.77
C ALA A 146 11.45 10.34 -31.11
N PHE A 147 11.83 11.61 -31.14
CA PHE A 147 10.95 12.70 -31.57
C PHE A 147 10.58 12.62 -33.06
N ALA A 148 11.57 12.30 -33.92
CA ALA A 148 11.36 12.16 -35.37
C ALA A 148 10.55 10.90 -35.72
N HIS A 149 10.74 9.83 -34.98
CA HIS A 149 10.12 8.52 -35.20
C HIS A 149 9.47 7.99 -33.90
N PRO A 150 8.35 8.59 -33.47
CA PRO A 150 7.69 8.21 -32.22
C PRO A 150 7.28 6.73 -32.24
N ASN A 151 7.68 5.99 -31.21
CA ASN A 151 7.25 4.61 -31.02
C ASN A 151 6.54 4.50 -29.65
N PRO A 152 5.21 4.71 -29.59
CA PRO A 152 4.45 4.57 -28.36
C PRO A 152 4.35 3.12 -27.88
N GLY A 153 5.00 2.18 -28.57
CA GLY A 153 4.87 0.76 -28.33
C GLY A 153 3.54 0.20 -28.80
N ARG A 154 3.35 -1.08 -28.59
CA ARG A 154 2.06 -1.75 -28.80
C ARG A 154 1.46 -2.11 -27.43
N ARG A 155 0.14 -2.10 -27.36
CA ARG A 155 -0.55 -2.55 -26.19
C ARG A 155 -1.09 -3.95 -26.39
N THR A 156 -0.78 -4.83 -25.45
CA THR A 156 -1.41 -6.13 -25.29
C THR A 156 -2.71 -6.00 -24.49
N PHE A 157 -3.58 -7.01 -24.55
CA PHE A 157 -4.78 -7.03 -23.73
C PHE A 157 -4.43 -7.03 -22.25
N GLN A 158 -4.94 -6.05 -21.52
CA GLN A 158 -4.69 -5.90 -20.10
C GLN A 158 -5.89 -6.38 -19.29
N ARG A 159 -5.68 -7.40 -18.48
CA ARG A 159 -6.66 -7.92 -17.54
C ARG A 159 -6.70 -7.03 -16.28
N LEU A 160 -7.86 -6.95 -15.64
CA LEU A 160 -7.93 -6.39 -14.28
C LEU A 160 -7.14 -7.30 -13.31
N ASN A 161 -6.22 -6.73 -12.55
CA ASN A 161 -5.62 -7.43 -11.42
C ASN A 161 -6.61 -7.48 -10.23
N ARG A 162 -6.26 -8.17 -9.14
CA ARG A 162 -7.12 -8.30 -7.96
C ARG A 162 -7.63 -6.96 -7.42
N ALA A 163 -6.77 -5.96 -7.32
CA ALA A 163 -7.14 -4.66 -6.77
C ALA A 163 -8.05 -3.88 -7.71
N GLU A 164 -7.75 -3.90 -9.02
CA GLU A 164 -8.59 -3.29 -10.06
C GLU A 164 -9.95 -3.99 -10.15
N TYR A 165 -9.99 -5.32 -10.01
CA TYR A 165 -11.23 -6.11 -9.97
C TYR A 165 -12.08 -5.74 -8.74
N ARG A 166 -11.49 -5.70 -7.54
CA ARG A 166 -12.15 -5.23 -6.32
C ARG A 166 -12.74 -3.84 -6.51
N ALA A 167 -11.94 -2.90 -7.03
CA ALA A 167 -12.39 -1.53 -7.28
C ALA A 167 -13.53 -1.46 -8.32
N ALA A 168 -13.47 -2.29 -9.37
CA ALA A 168 -14.51 -2.37 -10.39
C ALA A 168 -15.83 -2.94 -9.84
N VAL A 169 -15.76 -3.96 -9.00
CA VAL A 169 -16.93 -4.53 -8.31
C VAL A 169 -17.51 -3.51 -7.32
N ALA A 170 -16.65 -2.89 -6.52
CA ALA A 170 -17.07 -1.89 -5.54
C ALA A 170 -17.74 -0.67 -6.20
N ASP A 171 -17.22 -0.21 -7.33
CA ASP A 171 -17.82 0.92 -8.06
C ASP A 171 -19.16 0.53 -8.70
N LEU A 172 -19.22 -0.62 -9.36
CA LEU A 172 -20.42 -1.09 -10.05
C LEU A 172 -21.57 -1.43 -9.11
N LEU A 173 -21.29 -2.18 -8.06
CA LEU A 173 -22.30 -2.78 -7.16
C LEU A 173 -22.43 -2.03 -5.84
N LYS A 174 -21.51 -1.13 -5.49
CA LYS A 174 -21.38 -0.55 -4.14
C LYS A 174 -21.17 -1.65 -3.08
N LEU A 175 -20.42 -2.67 -3.48
CA LEU A 175 -20.11 -3.85 -2.70
C LEU A 175 -18.59 -3.99 -2.58
N ASP A 176 -18.05 -3.73 -1.39
CA ASP A 176 -16.64 -3.96 -1.13
C ASP A 176 -16.41 -5.42 -0.73
N VAL A 177 -15.54 -6.10 -1.48
CA VAL A 177 -15.24 -7.52 -1.30
C VAL A 177 -13.72 -7.73 -1.21
N ASP A 178 -13.33 -8.75 -0.47
CA ASP A 178 -11.96 -9.21 -0.52
C ASP A 178 -11.74 -10.05 -1.79
N ALA A 179 -11.09 -9.47 -2.80
CA ALA A 179 -10.81 -10.18 -4.04
C ALA A 179 -9.88 -11.39 -3.87
N THR A 180 -9.16 -11.51 -2.74
CA THR A 180 -8.29 -12.67 -2.46
C THR A 180 -9.08 -13.93 -2.21
N ALA A 181 -10.32 -13.82 -1.76
CA ALA A 181 -11.23 -14.95 -1.59
C ALA A 181 -11.69 -15.56 -2.93
N TYR A 182 -11.63 -14.78 -4.01
CA TYR A 182 -12.17 -15.18 -5.32
C TYR A 182 -11.07 -15.47 -6.35
N LEU A 183 -10.00 -14.68 -6.35
CA LEU A 183 -8.99 -14.72 -7.40
C LEU A 183 -7.62 -15.16 -6.87
N PRO A 184 -6.86 -15.97 -7.62
CA PRO A 184 -5.49 -16.31 -7.27
C PRO A 184 -4.57 -15.05 -7.30
N PRO A 185 -3.37 -15.11 -6.68
CA PRO A 185 -2.40 -14.02 -6.74
C PRO A 185 -2.06 -13.62 -8.18
N ASP A 186 -1.90 -12.31 -8.41
CA ASP A 186 -1.42 -11.82 -9.69
C ASP A 186 0.08 -12.09 -9.86
N THR A 187 0.47 -12.48 -11.09
CA THR A 187 1.88 -12.56 -11.47
C THR A 187 2.46 -11.16 -11.56
N LYS A 188 3.64 -10.95 -10.99
CA LYS A 188 4.35 -9.67 -11.02
C LYS A 188 5.49 -9.70 -12.04
N SER A 189 5.74 -8.56 -12.68
CA SER A 189 6.96 -8.26 -13.42
C SER A 189 7.54 -6.96 -12.89
N ASP A 190 8.82 -6.94 -12.60
CA ASP A 190 9.52 -5.78 -12.00
C ASP A 190 8.80 -5.20 -10.77
N ASN A 191 8.25 -6.07 -9.94
CA ASN A 191 7.41 -5.82 -8.76
C ASN A 191 5.98 -5.29 -9.03
N PHE A 192 5.61 -5.02 -10.29
CA PHE A 192 4.26 -4.56 -10.64
C PHE A 192 3.35 -5.73 -11.02
N ASP A 193 2.11 -5.68 -10.54
CA ASP A 193 1.07 -6.69 -10.75
C ASP A 193 0.11 -6.36 -11.93
N ASN A 194 0.37 -5.26 -12.64
CA ASN A 194 -0.46 -4.78 -13.75
C ASN A 194 0.28 -4.72 -15.09
N ILE A 195 1.39 -5.44 -15.24
CA ILE A 195 2.11 -5.54 -16.50
C ILE A 195 1.42 -6.58 -17.40
N ALA A 196 0.91 -6.13 -18.55
CA ALA A 196 0.08 -6.96 -19.44
C ALA A 196 0.77 -8.23 -19.93
N ASP A 197 2.07 -8.19 -20.19
CA ASP A 197 2.83 -9.30 -20.76
C ASP A 197 2.89 -10.54 -19.85
N VAL A 198 2.68 -10.37 -18.54
CA VAL A 198 2.64 -11.47 -17.56
C VAL A 198 1.23 -11.81 -17.08
N GLN A 199 0.22 -11.08 -17.54
CA GLN A 199 -1.18 -11.26 -17.15
C GLN A 199 -1.93 -12.31 -18.00
N ALA A 200 -1.37 -13.49 -18.16
CA ALA A 200 -2.02 -14.56 -18.90
C ALA A 200 -3.34 -15.01 -18.26
N LEU A 201 -4.32 -15.37 -19.08
CA LEU A 201 -5.58 -15.99 -18.64
C LEU A 201 -5.43 -17.51 -18.67
N SER A 202 -5.13 -18.11 -17.52
CA SER A 202 -5.14 -19.57 -17.38
C SER A 202 -6.56 -20.13 -17.23
N PRO A 203 -6.81 -21.42 -17.51
CA PRO A 203 -8.11 -22.06 -17.24
C PRO A 203 -8.55 -21.95 -15.78
N THR A 204 -7.61 -22.04 -14.82
CA THR A 204 -7.88 -21.86 -13.39
C THR A 204 -8.37 -20.45 -13.09
N LEU A 205 -7.73 -19.45 -13.67
CA LEU A 205 -8.11 -18.05 -13.48
C LEU A 205 -9.46 -17.74 -14.14
N LEU A 206 -9.72 -18.28 -15.34
CA LEU A 206 -11.03 -18.17 -15.99
C LEU A 206 -12.14 -18.75 -15.10
N SER A 207 -11.93 -19.97 -14.58
CA SER A 207 -12.87 -20.61 -13.65
C SER A 207 -13.07 -19.79 -12.38
N ALA A 208 -12.03 -19.11 -11.90
CA ALA A 208 -12.11 -18.21 -10.75
C ALA A 208 -13.00 -16.99 -11.04
N TYR A 209 -12.85 -16.35 -12.20
CA TYR A 209 -13.72 -15.23 -12.60
C TYR A 209 -15.18 -15.65 -12.76
N LEU A 210 -15.45 -16.82 -13.35
CA LEU A 210 -16.83 -17.33 -13.50
C LEU A 210 -17.47 -17.61 -12.14
N ARG A 211 -16.73 -18.21 -11.21
CA ARG A 211 -17.22 -18.42 -9.84
C ARG A 211 -17.44 -17.08 -9.12
N ALA A 212 -16.48 -16.16 -9.22
CA ALA A 212 -16.62 -14.83 -8.64
C ALA A 212 -17.86 -14.10 -9.17
N ALA A 213 -18.13 -14.16 -10.48
CA ALA A 213 -19.33 -13.56 -11.09
C ALA A 213 -20.61 -14.15 -10.51
N SER A 214 -20.67 -15.48 -10.37
CA SER A 214 -21.80 -16.19 -9.78
C SER A 214 -22.02 -15.83 -8.31
N ASP A 215 -20.96 -15.86 -7.50
CA ASP A 215 -21.04 -15.61 -6.07
C ASP A 215 -21.35 -14.15 -5.78
N LEU A 216 -20.68 -13.21 -6.46
CA LEU A 216 -20.89 -11.77 -6.29
C LEU A 216 -22.28 -11.32 -6.74
N SER A 217 -22.83 -11.89 -7.83
CA SER A 217 -24.20 -11.60 -8.27
C SER A 217 -25.24 -12.05 -7.24
N ARG A 218 -25.04 -13.21 -6.61
CA ARG A 218 -25.89 -13.69 -5.50
C ARG A 218 -25.75 -12.83 -4.26
N LEU A 219 -24.51 -12.49 -3.90
CA LEU A 219 -24.22 -11.68 -2.73
C LEU A 219 -24.82 -10.28 -2.85
N ALA A 220 -24.74 -9.66 -4.05
CA ALA A 220 -25.23 -8.33 -4.32
C ALA A 220 -26.77 -8.23 -4.27
N ILE A 221 -27.47 -9.24 -4.77
CA ILE A 221 -28.94 -9.28 -4.79
C ILE A 221 -29.49 -9.92 -3.51
N GLY A 222 -28.68 -10.73 -2.84
CA GLY A 222 -29.08 -11.57 -1.72
C GLY A 222 -29.60 -12.93 -2.20
N ASN A 223 -29.67 -13.87 -1.28
CA ASN A 223 -30.01 -15.26 -1.58
C ASN A 223 -30.94 -15.83 -0.49
N ALA A 224 -32.26 -15.75 -0.72
CA ALA A 224 -33.25 -16.33 0.19
C ALA A 224 -33.14 -17.87 0.33
N ALA A 225 -32.39 -18.51 -0.55
CA ALA A 225 -32.10 -19.96 -0.50
C ALA A 225 -30.67 -20.24 0.00
N ALA A 226 -30.02 -19.27 0.67
CA ALA A 226 -28.69 -19.48 1.22
C ALA A 226 -28.68 -20.58 2.27
N SER A 227 -27.76 -21.51 2.16
CA SER A 227 -27.47 -22.53 3.16
C SER A 227 -26.44 -22.04 4.16
N ALA A 228 -26.43 -22.62 5.36
CA ALA A 228 -25.44 -22.31 6.36
C ALA A 228 -24.02 -22.58 5.86
N ALA A 229 -23.15 -21.58 6.02
CA ALA A 229 -21.73 -21.64 5.71
C ALA A 229 -20.93 -20.97 6.83
N SER A 230 -19.63 -21.19 6.83
CA SER A 230 -18.71 -20.60 7.80
C SER A 230 -17.74 -19.67 7.07
N ASN A 231 -17.61 -18.43 7.54
CA ASN A 231 -16.66 -17.45 7.04
C ASN A 231 -15.73 -17.04 8.18
N THR A 232 -14.45 -17.34 8.05
CA THR A 232 -13.45 -17.09 9.10
C THR A 232 -12.52 -15.94 8.73
N TYR A 233 -12.37 -15.00 9.65
CA TYR A 233 -11.43 -13.90 9.60
C TYR A 233 -10.29 -14.15 10.57
N THR A 234 -9.05 -14.00 10.12
CA THR A 234 -7.86 -14.30 10.91
C THR A 234 -7.12 -13.04 11.32
N MET A 235 -6.55 -13.07 12.51
CA MET A 235 -5.73 -11.98 13.03
C MET A 235 -4.25 -12.37 12.95
N PRO A 236 -3.36 -11.46 12.50
CA PRO A 236 -1.92 -11.69 12.56
C PRO A 236 -1.45 -11.94 13.99
N LYS A 237 -0.55 -12.91 14.15
CA LYS A 237 -0.03 -13.29 15.47
C LYS A 237 0.63 -12.12 16.22
N MET A 238 1.22 -11.18 15.49
CA MET A 238 1.93 -10.02 16.04
C MET A 238 1.04 -8.77 16.21
N ALA A 239 -0.28 -8.90 15.98
CA ALA A 239 -1.20 -7.79 16.21
C ALA A 239 -1.35 -7.53 17.71
N SER A 240 -1.11 -6.28 18.17
CA SER A 240 -1.27 -5.89 19.55
C SER A 240 -2.72 -6.08 20.02
N GLN A 241 -2.89 -6.60 21.22
CA GLN A 241 -4.20 -6.74 21.88
C GLN A 241 -4.38 -5.73 23.01
N VAL A 242 -3.48 -4.75 23.09
CA VAL A 242 -3.52 -3.66 24.09
C VAL A 242 -4.23 -2.43 23.55
N ASP A 243 -3.93 -2.08 22.31
CA ASP A 243 -4.44 -0.87 21.68
C ASP A 243 -5.90 -1.03 21.23
N HIS A 244 -6.64 0.07 21.20
CA HIS A 244 -7.99 0.09 20.62
C HIS A 244 -7.92 -0.15 19.10
N VAL A 245 -8.83 -0.96 18.59
CA VAL A 245 -8.97 -1.22 17.15
C VAL A 245 -10.13 -0.40 16.60
N GLU A 246 -9.89 0.33 15.52
CA GLU A 246 -10.94 1.14 14.88
C GLU A 246 -12.13 0.27 14.45
N GLY A 247 -13.33 0.70 14.80
CA GLY A 247 -14.57 -0.02 14.51
C GLY A 247 -15.02 -0.98 15.59
N THR A 248 -14.23 -1.14 16.66
CA THR A 248 -14.66 -1.83 17.88
C THR A 248 -15.33 -0.86 18.86
N PRO A 249 -16.10 -1.32 19.85
CA PRO A 249 -16.73 -0.46 20.86
C PRO A 249 -15.73 0.38 21.65
N PHE A 250 -16.11 1.60 22.04
CA PHE A 250 -15.27 2.44 22.88
C PHE A 250 -14.97 1.78 24.23
N GLY A 251 -13.74 1.92 24.70
CA GLY A 251 -13.27 1.30 25.94
C GLY A 251 -12.86 -0.15 25.80
N SER A 252 -13.00 -0.73 24.61
CA SER A 252 -12.45 -2.05 24.28
C SER A 252 -10.98 -1.95 23.86
N ARG A 253 -10.28 -3.06 23.89
CA ARG A 253 -8.90 -3.21 23.42
C ARG A 253 -8.75 -4.45 22.53
N GLY A 254 -7.76 -4.44 21.67
CA GLY A 254 -7.47 -5.58 20.80
C GLY A 254 -8.66 -6.05 19.98
N GLY A 255 -8.61 -7.31 19.58
CA GLY A 255 -9.66 -7.88 18.75
C GLY A 255 -9.61 -7.40 17.31
N MET A 256 -10.70 -7.55 16.60
CA MET A 256 -10.85 -7.14 15.19
C MET A 256 -12.23 -6.57 14.90
N ALA A 257 -12.30 -5.76 13.84
CA ALA A 257 -13.54 -5.33 13.22
C ALA A 257 -13.48 -5.59 11.72
N VAL A 258 -14.51 -6.24 11.17
CA VAL A 258 -14.61 -6.61 9.76
C VAL A 258 -15.99 -6.27 9.22
N VAL A 259 -16.08 -5.97 7.94
CA VAL A 259 -17.38 -5.87 7.25
C VAL A 259 -17.68 -7.23 6.63
N HIS A 260 -18.75 -7.87 7.09
CA HIS A 260 -19.24 -9.13 6.54
C HIS A 260 -20.50 -8.89 5.72
N MET A 261 -20.60 -9.59 4.57
CA MET A 261 -21.78 -9.57 3.73
C MET A 261 -22.68 -10.75 4.05
N PHE A 262 -23.80 -10.45 4.71
CA PHE A 262 -24.83 -11.46 5.03
C PHE A 262 -25.70 -11.73 3.79
N PRO A 263 -25.77 -12.98 3.30
CA PRO A 263 -26.50 -13.30 2.08
C PRO A 263 -28.01 -13.25 2.21
N ALA A 264 -28.55 -13.37 3.43
CA ALA A 264 -29.97 -13.41 3.73
C ALA A 264 -30.28 -12.88 5.12
N ASP A 265 -31.52 -12.47 5.36
CA ASP A 265 -32.06 -12.26 6.70
C ASP A 265 -32.22 -13.60 7.39
N GLY A 266 -31.63 -13.78 8.56
CA GLY A 266 -31.68 -15.07 9.24
C GLY A 266 -30.97 -15.06 10.59
N GLU A 267 -30.79 -16.24 11.14
CA GLU A 267 -30.03 -16.44 12.36
C GLU A 267 -28.57 -16.76 12.04
N TYR A 268 -27.67 -16.15 12.79
CA TYR A 268 -26.22 -16.35 12.66
C TYR A 268 -25.59 -16.57 14.02
N ARG A 269 -24.49 -17.30 14.05
CA ARG A 269 -23.69 -17.52 15.24
C ARG A 269 -22.27 -16.99 14.99
N PHE A 270 -21.69 -16.36 15.99
CA PHE A 270 -20.34 -15.84 15.96
C PHE A 270 -19.46 -16.65 16.89
N ASP A 271 -18.39 -17.24 16.34
CA ASP A 271 -17.40 -17.97 17.12
C ASP A 271 -16.07 -17.22 17.11
N VAL A 272 -15.42 -17.17 18.26
CA VAL A 272 -14.09 -16.59 18.45
C VAL A 272 -13.11 -17.69 18.86
N ASN A 273 -11.93 -17.69 18.29
CA ASN A 273 -10.86 -18.62 18.60
C ASN A 273 -9.62 -17.82 19.03
N PHE A 274 -8.92 -18.30 20.04
CA PHE A 274 -7.78 -17.61 20.60
C PHE A 274 -6.47 -18.31 20.24
N PHE A 275 -5.37 -17.59 20.37
CA PHE A 275 -4.06 -18.23 20.35
C PHE A 275 -3.83 -19.02 21.63
N HIS A 276 -3.08 -20.11 21.50
CA HIS A 276 -2.61 -20.96 22.60
C HIS A 276 -1.09 -21.08 22.57
N GLU A 277 -0.51 -21.43 23.69
CA GLU A 277 0.90 -21.74 23.80
C GLU A 277 1.25 -23.07 23.11
N THR A 278 2.51 -23.34 22.93
CA THR A 278 2.99 -24.60 22.35
C THR A 278 2.60 -25.82 23.19
N THR A 279 2.37 -25.63 24.49
CA THR A 279 1.86 -26.64 25.43
C THR A 279 0.37 -26.94 25.22
N GLY A 280 -0.37 -26.10 24.50
CA GLY A 280 -1.82 -26.14 24.35
C GLY A 280 -2.58 -25.25 25.33
N ALA A 281 -1.91 -24.70 26.35
CA ALA A 281 -2.55 -23.81 27.31
C ALA A 281 -2.99 -22.49 26.66
N PHE A 282 -4.13 -21.95 27.11
CA PHE A 282 -4.64 -20.66 26.64
C PHE A 282 -3.61 -19.53 26.81
N ALA A 283 -3.31 -18.83 25.72
CA ALA A 283 -2.41 -17.69 25.76
C ALA A 283 -3.09 -16.51 26.46
N GLY A 284 -2.47 -15.97 27.50
CA GLY A 284 -3.06 -14.90 28.30
C GLY A 284 -3.80 -15.36 29.55
N GLY A 285 -3.66 -16.62 29.96
CA GLY A 285 -4.28 -17.19 31.16
C GLY A 285 -3.87 -16.54 32.48
N LEU A 286 -2.90 -15.61 32.49
CA LEU A 286 -2.59 -14.79 33.65
C LEU A 286 -3.60 -13.66 33.90
N ALA A 287 -4.25 -13.18 32.87
CA ALA A 287 -5.30 -12.16 32.97
C ALA A 287 -6.54 -12.77 33.63
N ARG A 288 -7.19 -11.99 34.49
CA ARG A 288 -8.40 -12.44 35.23
C ARG A 288 -9.58 -11.57 34.87
N GLY A 289 -10.76 -12.20 34.75
CA GLY A 289 -12.02 -11.48 34.52
C GLY A 289 -12.15 -10.86 33.14
N GLU A 290 -11.32 -11.31 32.20
CA GLU A 290 -11.38 -10.88 30.80
C GLU A 290 -12.68 -11.34 30.15
N GLN A 291 -13.25 -10.48 29.35
CA GLN A 291 -14.44 -10.75 28.54
C GLN A 291 -14.17 -10.35 27.10
N ILE A 292 -14.83 -11.01 26.16
CA ILE A 292 -14.83 -10.59 24.76
C ILE A 292 -16.26 -10.20 24.38
N GLU A 293 -16.41 -8.99 23.84
CA GLU A 293 -17.66 -8.50 23.31
C GLU A 293 -17.71 -8.76 21.81
N ILE A 294 -18.84 -9.30 21.33
CA ILE A 294 -19.17 -9.39 19.91
C ILE A 294 -20.25 -8.37 19.64
N SER A 295 -20.04 -7.52 18.63
CA SER A 295 -21.02 -6.51 18.21
C SER A 295 -21.27 -6.55 16.71
N VAL A 296 -22.48 -6.19 16.31
CA VAL A 296 -22.90 -5.99 14.91
C VAL A 296 -23.37 -4.56 14.76
N ASP A 297 -22.77 -3.80 13.86
CA ASP A 297 -23.01 -2.35 13.65
C ASP A 297 -22.90 -1.51 14.93
N GLY A 298 -22.06 -1.95 15.87
CA GLY A 298 -21.86 -1.28 17.16
C GLY A 298 -22.83 -1.69 18.25
N GLU A 299 -23.85 -2.52 17.96
CA GLU A 299 -24.74 -3.09 18.95
C GLU A 299 -24.18 -4.40 19.49
N ARG A 300 -24.08 -4.53 20.81
CA ARG A 300 -23.62 -5.75 21.47
C ARG A 300 -24.59 -6.89 21.24
N VAL A 301 -24.12 -7.97 20.61
CA VAL A 301 -24.89 -9.21 20.40
C VAL A 301 -24.45 -10.33 21.34
N ALA A 302 -23.23 -10.29 21.86
CA ALA A 302 -22.76 -11.21 22.88
C ALA A 302 -21.67 -10.57 23.76
N LEU A 303 -21.63 -11.00 25.03
CA LEU A 303 -20.54 -10.71 25.96
C LEU A 303 -20.15 -12.04 26.61
N LEU A 304 -18.97 -12.54 26.27
CA LEU A 304 -18.51 -13.87 26.67
C LEU A 304 -17.40 -13.74 27.72
N GLY A 305 -17.59 -14.35 28.87
CA GLY A 305 -16.55 -14.44 29.90
C GLY A 305 -15.49 -15.47 29.49
N ILE A 306 -14.23 -15.06 29.48
CA ILE A 306 -13.13 -15.94 29.04
C ILE A 306 -12.70 -16.84 30.18
N ASP A 307 -12.79 -18.15 29.99
CA ASP A 307 -12.17 -19.12 30.87
C ASP A 307 -10.67 -19.20 30.61
N ARG A 308 -9.89 -18.68 31.53
CA ARG A 308 -8.43 -18.67 31.44
C ARG A 308 -7.75 -20.05 31.49
N PHE A 309 -8.51 -21.08 31.83
CA PHE A 309 -8.00 -22.45 31.91
C PHE A 309 -8.31 -23.28 30.66
N MET A 310 -8.89 -22.66 29.62
CA MET A 310 -9.08 -23.35 28.33
C MET A 310 -7.78 -23.95 27.82
N HIS A 311 -7.86 -25.08 27.16
CA HIS A 311 -6.73 -25.78 26.59
C HIS A 311 -7.06 -26.30 25.19
N ALA A 312 -6.06 -26.32 24.31
CA ALA A 312 -6.25 -26.81 22.93
C ALA A 312 -6.73 -28.25 22.84
N SER A 313 -6.56 -29.06 23.90
CA SER A 313 -7.08 -30.42 24.00
C SER A 313 -8.51 -30.52 24.56
N ASP A 314 -9.12 -29.43 24.97
CA ASP A 314 -10.52 -29.43 25.42
C ASP A 314 -11.45 -29.73 24.23
N PRO A 315 -12.69 -30.20 24.46
CA PRO A 315 -13.63 -30.50 23.38
C PRO A 315 -13.90 -29.36 22.40
N ASN A 316 -13.87 -28.12 22.89
CA ASN A 316 -14.00 -26.90 22.07
C ASN A 316 -12.64 -26.21 21.83
N GLY A 317 -11.52 -26.81 22.26
CA GLY A 317 -10.21 -26.17 22.24
C GLY A 317 -10.21 -24.85 23.00
N VAL A 318 -9.62 -23.83 22.42
CA VAL A 318 -9.61 -22.46 22.96
C VAL A 318 -10.59 -21.54 22.22
N ALA A 319 -11.76 -22.07 21.90
CA ALA A 319 -12.81 -21.36 21.18
C ALA A 319 -14.06 -21.16 22.03
N MET A 320 -14.78 -20.05 21.77
CA MET A 320 -16.05 -19.69 22.39
C MET A 320 -17.01 -19.20 21.31
N GLY A 321 -18.33 -19.29 21.56
CA GLY A 321 -19.32 -18.85 20.58
C GLY A 321 -20.51 -18.16 21.22
N SER A 322 -21.16 -17.30 20.45
CA SER A 322 -22.42 -16.66 20.81
C SER A 322 -23.60 -17.65 20.70
N GLU A 323 -24.72 -17.30 21.28
CA GLU A 323 -26.01 -17.82 20.84
C GLU A 323 -26.31 -17.36 19.41
N ARG A 324 -27.34 -17.91 18.79
CA ARG A 324 -27.80 -17.47 17.48
C ARG A 324 -28.47 -16.10 17.59
N VAL A 325 -28.08 -15.20 16.71
CA VAL A 325 -28.53 -13.82 16.65
C VAL A 325 -29.15 -13.53 15.29
N ARG A 326 -30.27 -12.81 15.26
CA ARG A 326 -30.88 -12.37 14.00
C ARG A 326 -30.09 -11.23 13.40
N VAL A 327 -29.70 -11.39 12.14
CA VAL A 327 -29.03 -10.36 11.34
C VAL A 327 -29.74 -10.24 9.99
N THR A 328 -29.88 -9.03 9.48
CA THR A 328 -30.46 -8.76 8.17
C THR A 328 -29.42 -8.99 7.07
N ALA A 329 -29.88 -9.21 5.84
CA ALA A 329 -28.99 -9.29 4.68
C ALA A 329 -28.24 -7.99 4.44
N GLY A 330 -27.07 -8.09 3.85
CA GLY A 330 -26.27 -6.94 3.46
C GLY A 330 -24.95 -6.80 4.20
N PRO A 331 -24.23 -5.68 3.99
CA PRO A 331 -22.97 -5.42 4.66
C PRO A 331 -23.25 -4.97 6.11
N HIS A 332 -22.70 -5.68 7.08
CA HIS A 332 -22.70 -5.31 8.48
C HIS A 332 -21.29 -5.34 9.03
N LYS A 333 -20.96 -4.37 9.89
CA LYS A 333 -19.70 -4.34 10.63
C LYS A 333 -19.81 -5.27 11.83
N ILE A 334 -18.99 -6.31 11.86
CA ILE A 334 -18.85 -7.22 12.99
C ILE A 334 -17.56 -6.89 13.70
N ALA A 335 -17.61 -6.74 15.02
CA ALA A 335 -16.43 -6.61 15.83
C ALA A 335 -16.41 -7.66 16.94
N ALA A 336 -15.22 -8.17 17.25
CA ALA A 336 -14.93 -8.96 18.43
C ALA A 336 -13.76 -8.29 19.16
N ALA A 337 -13.98 -7.77 20.37
CA ALA A 337 -12.99 -7.00 21.10
C ALA A 337 -13.02 -7.30 22.60
N PHE A 338 -11.86 -7.22 23.24
CA PHE A 338 -11.74 -7.46 24.67
C PHE A 338 -12.30 -6.26 25.47
N VAL A 339 -13.13 -6.57 26.44
CA VAL A 339 -13.63 -5.60 27.40
C VAL A 339 -12.84 -5.81 28.69
N PRO A 340 -11.99 -4.85 29.06
CA PRO A 340 -11.22 -4.97 30.28
C PRO A 340 -12.16 -4.99 31.49
N PRO A 341 -11.82 -5.77 32.55
CA PRO A 341 -12.62 -5.76 33.76
C PRO A 341 -12.68 -4.36 34.35
N ALA A 342 -13.82 -4.03 34.98
CA ALA A 342 -14.09 -2.71 35.54
C ALA A 342 -12.95 -2.24 36.42
N PHE A 343 -12.34 -1.14 36.03
CA PHE A 343 -11.29 -0.42 36.74
C PHE A 343 -10.03 -1.24 37.08
N GLN A 344 -9.18 -1.40 36.11
CA GLN A 344 -7.77 -1.65 36.32
C GLN A 344 -7.11 -0.27 36.50
N GLY A 345 -6.83 0.17 37.71
CA GLY A 345 -6.32 1.51 37.96
C GLY A 345 -5.05 1.85 37.16
N VAL A 346 -4.72 3.14 37.14
CA VAL A 346 -3.57 3.77 36.44
C VAL A 346 -2.22 3.04 36.69
N VAL A 347 -2.12 2.27 37.77
CA VAL A 347 -0.95 1.48 38.13
C VAL A 347 -0.60 0.39 37.11
N GLN A 348 -1.56 -0.14 36.37
CA GLN A 348 -1.28 -1.16 35.35
C GLN A 348 -0.66 -0.60 34.07
N ASP A 349 -1.01 0.61 33.70
CA ASP A 349 -0.39 1.30 32.57
C ASP A 349 1.08 1.61 32.80
N LEU A 350 1.46 1.78 34.08
CA LEU A 350 2.86 2.00 34.49
C LEU A 350 3.65 0.69 34.60
N ILE A 351 3.00 -0.43 34.91
CA ILE A 351 3.63 -1.73 35.15
C ILE A 351 3.64 -2.61 33.90
N SER A 352 2.74 -2.39 32.95
CA SER A 352 2.65 -3.17 31.71
C SER A 352 3.28 -2.44 30.54
N PRO A 353 4.61 -2.50 30.38
CA PRO A 353 5.28 -1.90 29.24
C PRO A 353 5.11 -2.73 27.96
N LEU A 354 4.53 -3.91 28.04
CA LEU A 354 4.40 -4.83 26.90
C LEU A 354 3.20 -4.45 26.07
N LYS A 355 3.47 -3.86 24.92
CA LYS A 355 2.45 -3.47 23.92
C LYS A 355 1.94 -4.63 23.09
N TYR A 356 2.54 -5.79 23.18
CA TYR A 356 2.02 -6.99 22.54
C TYR A 356 1.71 -8.07 23.55
N SER A 357 0.68 -8.76 23.20
CA SER A 357 0.17 -9.82 24.03
C SER A 357 0.84 -11.16 23.77
N LEU A 358 1.51 -11.35 22.66
CA LEU A 358 2.29 -12.55 22.38
C LEU A 358 3.77 -12.25 22.43
N ASN A 359 4.45 -12.77 23.45
CA ASN A 359 5.88 -12.74 23.56
C ASN A 359 6.41 -14.13 23.23
N SER A 360 7.17 -14.25 22.17
CA SER A 360 7.84 -15.47 21.80
C SER A 360 9.19 -15.52 22.47
N THR A 361 9.29 -16.28 23.49
CA THR A 361 10.56 -16.47 24.12
C THR A 361 11.07 -17.87 23.89
N SER A 362 12.30 -18.08 23.79
CA SER A 362 12.87 -19.31 23.64
C SER A 362 13.28 -19.97 24.86
N ASN A 363 13.38 -21.05 24.92
CA ASN A 363 13.94 -21.97 25.74
C ASN A 363 13.13 -22.56 26.73
N ALA A 364 13.36 -23.40 27.02
CA ALA A 364 13.00 -24.29 28.06
C ALA A 364 12.05 -23.75 29.13
N VAL A 365 11.88 -22.46 29.17
CA VAL A 365 11.01 -21.78 30.12
C VAL A 365 10.15 -20.78 29.38
N ALA A 366 8.88 -21.08 29.26
CA ALA A 366 7.81 -20.15 28.94
C ALA A 366 7.98 -19.28 27.67
N TYR A 367 8.09 -19.94 26.60
CA TYR A 367 8.08 -19.32 25.29
C TYR A 367 6.72 -19.11 24.77
N GLY A 368 6.49 -17.94 24.13
CA GLY A 368 5.19 -17.54 23.64
C GLY A 368 4.25 -17.14 24.79
N PHE A 369 4.77 -16.69 25.90
CA PHE A 369 3.99 -16.25 27.03
C PHE A 369 3.23 -14.98 26.67
N SER A 370 1.91 -15.03 26.68
CA SER A 370 1.06 -13.84 26.54
C SER A 370 0.51 -13.47 27.90
N LEU A 371 0.67 -12.19 28.28
CA LEU A 371 0.05 -11.66 29.49
C LEU A 371 -1.43 -11.41 29.31
N LEU A 372 -1.87 -11.17 28.08
CA LEU A 372 -3.26 -10.87 27.72
C LEU A 372 -3.81 -11.93 26.77
N PRO A 373 -5.11 -12.21 26.82
CA PRO A 373 -5.78 -13.00 25.79
C PRO A 373 -5.53 -12.43 24.39
N HIS A 374 -5.33 -13.30 23.42
CA HIS A 374 -5.02 -12.93 22.05
C HIS A 374 -5.97 -13.61 21.07
N LEU A 375 -6.82 -12.80 20.42
CA LEU A 375 -7.75 -13.27 19.42
C LEU A 375 -6.99 -13.78 18.19
N ARG A 376 -7.36 -14.97 17.71
CA ARG A 376 -6.82 -15.58 16.51
C ARG A 376 -7.80 -15.49 15.33
N GLU A 377 -9.07 -15.83 15.58
CA GLU A 377 -10.08 -15.93 14.54
C GLU A 377 -11.44 -15.45 15.03
N LEU A 378 -12.19 -14.85 14.12
CA LEU A 378 -13.61 -14.58 14.24
C LEU A 378 -14.32 -15.28 13.10
N THR A 379 -15.25 -16.18 13.41
CA THR A 379 -15.99 -16.97 12.42
C THR A 379 -17.47 -16.60 12.48
N VAL A 380 -18.04 -16.33 11.31
CA VAL A 380 -19.49 -16.10 11.13
C VAL A 380 -20.07 -17.36 10.54
N ASN A 381 -21.03 -17.97 11.26
CA ASN A 381 -21.72 -19.21 10.87
C ASN A 381 -23.19 -18.93 10.61
N GLY A 382 -23.69 -19.40 9.49
CA GLY A 382 -25.10 -19.23 9.07
C GLY A 382 -25.21 -18.87 7.58
N PRO A 383 -26.42 -18.48 7.09
CA PRO A 383 -27.66 -18.33 7.85
C PRO A 383 -28.29 -19.66 8.26
N TYR A 384 -28.89 -19.71 9.45
CA TYR A 384 -29.68 -20.87 9.86
C TYR A 384 -31.15 -20.59 9.60
N ALA A 385 -31.99 -20.05 10.20
CA ALA A 385 -33.40 -19.83 9.92
C ALA A 385 -33.59 -18.61 8.97
N VAL A 386 -33.47 -18.85 7.66
CA VAL A 386 -33.65 -17.79 6.64
C VAL A 386 -35.10 -17.30 6.62
N THR A 387 -35.29 -15.98 6.68
CA THR A 387 -36.61 -15.34 6.66
C THR A 387 -36.86 -14.49 5.41
N GLY A 388 -35.82 -14.20 4.61
CA GLY A 388 -35.93 -13.44 3.40
C GLY A 388 -34.65 -12.69 3.05
N VAL A 389 -34.79 -11.60 2.33
CA VAL A 389 -33.70 -10.67 1.97
C VAL A 389 -34.18 -9.23 2.12
N SER A 390 -33.58 -8.49 3.00
CA SER A 390 -33.84 -7.08 3.21
C SER A 390 -33.45 -6.20 2.03
N ASP A 391 -34.05 -5.02 1.90
CA ASP A 391 -33.72 -4.04 0.88
C ASP A 391 -32.44 -3.27 1.23
N THR A 392 -31.29 -3.86 0.89
CA THR A 392 -29.97 -3.32 1.19
C THR A 392 -29.61 -2.12 0.32
N PRO A 393 -28.62 -1.28 0.68
CA PRO A 393 -28.08 -0.23 -0.20
C PRO A 393 -27.57 -0.78 -1.55
N VAL A 394 -26.99 -1.98 -1.56
CA VAL A 394 -26.54 -2.70 -2.76
C VAL A 394 -27.71 -3.02 -3.67
N ARG A 395 -28.80 -3.58 -3.12
CA ARG A 395 -30.03 -3.87 -3.87
C ARG A 395 -30.65 -2.62 -4.44
N ARG A 396 -30.73 -1.54 -3.67
CA ARG A 396 -31.25 -0.23 -4.15
C ARG A 396 -30.39 0.34 -5.27
N ASN A 397 -29.09 0.14 -5.25
CA ASN A 397 -28.21 0.52 -6.36
C ASN A 397 -28.49 -0.32 -7.63
N ILE A 398 -28.77 -1.62 -7.52
CA ILE A 398 -29.03 -2.50 -8.64
C ILE A 398 -30.44 -2.25 -9.18
N PHE A 399 -31.47 -2.33 -8.32
CA PHE A 399 -32.87 -2.20 -8.71
C PHE A 399 -33.32 -0.74 -8.77
N SER A 400 -32.92 -0.03 -9.83
CA SER A 400 -33.35 1.35 -10.10
C SER A 400 -34.85 1.50 -10.39
N CYS A 401 -35.53 0.40 -10.66
CA CYS A 401 -36.97 0.27 -10.80
C CYS A 401 -37.47 -1.06 -10.23
N ARG A 402 -38.73 -1.11 -9.80
CA ARG A 402 -39.43 -2.32 -9.34
C ARG A 402 -40.78 -2.41 -10.06
N PRO A 403 -40.98 -3.38 -10.95
CA PRO A 403 -42.20 -3.46 -11.73
C PRO A 403 -43.37 -3.92 -10.86
N ALA A 404 -44.51 -3.25 -10.98
CA ALA A 404 -45.75 -3.64 -10.33
C ALA A 404 -46.52 -4.71 -11.11
N THR A 405 -46.22 -4.92 -12.40
CA THR A 405 -46.90 -5.86 -13.28
C THR A 405 -45.87 -6.68 -14.08
N VAL A 406 -46.26 -7.87 -14.52
CA VAL A 406 -45.40 -8.74 -15.34
C VAL A 406 -45.01 -8.07 -16.67
N SER A 407 -45.91 -7.26 -17.27
CA SER A 407 -45.61 -6.51 -18.50
C SER A 407 -44.54 -5.43 -18.29
N GLY A 408 -44.44 -4.89 -17.09
CA GLY A 408 -43.41 -3.91 -16.71
C GLY A 408 -42.03 -4.49 -16.41
N GLU A 409 -41.91 -5.82 -16.19
CA GLU A 409 -40.65 -6.47 -15.78
C GLU A 409 -39.56 -6.30 -16.83
N ARG A 410 -39.82 -6.62 -18.08
CA ARG A 410 -38.81 -6.61 -19.14
C ARG A 410 -38.26 -5.21 -19.46
N PRO A 411 -39.11 -4.14 -19.59
CA PRO A 411 -38.60 -2.78 -19.72
C PRO A 411 -37.73 -2.31 -18.53
N CYS A 412 -38.16 -2.63 -17.32
CA CYS A 412 -37.39 -2.32 -16.10
C CYS A 412 -36.03 -3.07 -16.11
N ALA A 413 -36.02 -4.37 -16.39
CA ALA A 413 -34.80 -5.17 -16.51
C ALA A 413 -33.86 -4.58 -17.58
N GLN A 414 -34.38 -4.19 -18.74
CA GLN A 414 -33.58 -3.58 -19.79
C GLN A 414 -32.92 -2.28 -19.33
N SER A 415 -33.63 -1.44 -18.57
CA SER A 415 -33.07 -0.20 -18.01
C SER A 415 -31.94 -0.51 -17.02
N ILE A 416 -32.13 -1.48 -16.13
CA ILE A 416 -31.11 -1.92 -15.16
C ILE A 416 -29.88 -2.46 -15.90
N VAL A 417 -30.06 -3.40 -16.83
CA VAL A 417 -29.00 -4.06 -17.58
C VAL A 417 -28.20 -3.05 -18.43
N ASN A 418 -28.90 -2.13 -19.11
CA ASN A 418 -28.23 -1.07 -19.88
C ASN A 418 -27.33 -0.21 -18.99
N ARG A 419 -27.81 0.21 -17.83
CA ARG A 419 -27.06 1.05 -16.90
C ARG A 419 -25.84 0.30 -16.35
N LEU A 420 -26.03 -0.91 -15.82
CA LEU A 420 -24.95 -1.72 -15.23
C LEU A 420 -23.94 -2.15 -16.30
N GLY A 421 -24.39 -2.62 -17.45
CA GLY A 421 -23.54 -3.04 -18.56
C GLY A 421 -22.68 -1.91 -19.10
N MET A 422 -23.24 -0.71 -19.30
CA MET A 422 -22.47 0.47 -19.74
C MET A 422 -21.37 0.85 -18.75
N MET A 423 -21.67 0.79 -17.45
CA MET A 423 -20.66 1.07 -16.40
C MET A 423 -19.58 -0.03 -16.36
N ALA A 424 -19.99 -1.30 -16.42
CA ALA A 424 -19.10 -2.46 -16.37
C ALA A 424 -18.16 -2.53 -17.58
N TYR A 425 -18.69 -2.29 -18.79
CA TYR A 425 -17.91 -2.34 -20.04
C TYR A 425 -17.20 -1.00 -20.35
N ARG A 426 -17.45 0.03 -19.53
CA ARG A 426 -16.81 1.35 -19.64
C ARG A 426 -17.00 2.02 -21.01
N ARG A 427 -18.08 1.65 -21.70
CA ARG A 427 -18.50 2.14 -23.01
C ARG A 427 -20.01 2.01 -23.19
N PRO A 428 -20.62 2.72 -24.14
CA PRO A 428 -21.99 2.44 -24.57
C PRO A 428 -22.11 0.97 -25.00
N LEU A 429 -23.23 0.33 -24.67
CA LEU A 429 -23.54 -1.02 -25.13
C LEU A 429 -23.90 -1.01 -26.60
N THR A 430 -23.44 -2.00 -27.35
CA THR A 430 -23.91 -2.32 -28.69
C THR A 430 -25.29 -2.99 -28.63
N ASP A 431 -25.97 -3.14 -29.77
CA ASP A 431 -27.23 -3.88 -29.85
C ASP A 431 -27.04 -5.37 -29.55
N GLU A 432 -25.87 -5.91 -29.93
CA GLU A 432 -25.50 -7.30 -29.63
C GLU A 432 -25.27 -7.50 -28.11
N ASP A 433 -24.57 -6.57 -27.45
CA ASP A 433 -24.41 -6.60 -25.98
C ASP A 433 -25.78 -6.63 -25.29
N ARG A 434 -26.68 -5.71 -25.70
CA ARG A 434 -28.02 -5.60 -25.12
C ARG A 434 -28.83 -6.88 -25.35
N ALA A 435 -28.80 -7.42 -26.57
CA ALA A 435 -29.52 -8.64 -26.91
C ALA A 435 -28.99 -9.85 -26.10
N GLY A 436 -27.67 -9.99 -26.01
CA GLY A 436 -27.03 -11.06 -25.23
C GLY A 436 -27.37 -10.99 -23.76
N LEU A 437 -27.22 -9.82 -23.14
CA LEU A 437 -27.52 -9.63 -21.72
C LEU A 437 -29.02 -9.82 -21.42
N MET A 438 -29.89 -9.37 -22.30
CA MET A 438 -31.35 -9.59 -22.14
C MET A 438 -31.76 -11.04 -22.36
N SER A 439 -31.05 -11.82 -23.17
CA SER A 439 -31.28 -13.26 -23.27
C SER A 439 -30.95 -14.01 -21.96
N LEU A 440 -29.92 -13.57 -21.25
CA LEU A 440 -29.59 -14.09 -19.92
C LEU A 440 -30.66 -13.70 -18.87
N TYR A 441 -31.16 -12.46 -18.94
CA TYR A 441 -32.31 -12.06 -18.12
C TYR A 441 -33.53 -12.98 -18.37
N ASP A 442 -33.90 -13.19 -19.64
CA ASP A 442 -35.04 -14.01 -19.99
C ASP A 442 -34.87 -15.48 -19.53
N ALA A 443 -33.66 -16.03 -19.64
CA ALA A 443 -33.33 -17.36 -19.13
C ALA A 443 -33.47 -17.46 -17.62
N GLY A 444 -32.91 -16.50 -16.88
CA GLY A 444 -33.03 -16.46 -15.41
C GLY A 444 -34.49 -16.20 -14.96
N ARG A 445 -35.23 -15.35 -15.66
CA ARG A 445 -36.65 -15.09 -15.36
C ARG A 445 -37.51 -16.32 -15.56
N LYS A 446 -37.26 -17.13 -16.62
CA LYS A 446 -37.95 -18.40 -16.87
C LYS A 446 -37.73 -19.41 -15.77
N GLY A 447 -36.53 -19.46 -15.18
CA GLY A 447 -36.18 -20.36 -14.07
C GLY A 447 -36.54 -19.86 -12.68
N GLY A 448 -37.12 -18.64 -12.55
CA GLY A 448 -37.39 -18.00 -11.26
C GLY A 448 -38.34 -16.82 -11.35
N ASN A 449 -37.88 -15.67 -10.84
CA ASN A 449 -38.66 -14.42 -10.79
C ASN A 449 -37.87 -13.27 -11.46
N PHE A 450 -38.43 -12.04 -11.40
CA PHE A 450 -37.79 -10.84 -11.91
C PHE A 450 -36.36 -10.63 -11.38
N GLU A 451 -36.17 -10.79 -10.08
CA GLU A 451 -34.84 -10.62 -9.44
C GLU A 451 -33.86 -11.69 -9.88
N THR A 452 -34.31 -12.94 -10.06
CA THR A 452 -33.48 -14.03 -10.60
C THR A 452 -33.03 -13.70 -12.04
N GLY A 453 -33.93 -13.14 -12.86
CA GLY A 453 -33.58 -12.66 -14.20
C GLY A 453 -32.48 -11.58 -14.17
N VAL A 454 -32.66 -10.55 -13.34
CA VAL A 454 -31.66 -9.49 -13.16
C VAL A 454 -30.33 -10.04 -12.65
N ARG A 455 -30.37 -10.97 -11.70
CA ARG A 455 -29.17 -11.65 -11.17
C ARG A 455 -28.40 -12.39 -12.27
N THR A 456 -29.11 -13.15 -13.12
CA THR A 456 -28.47 -13.90 -14.21
C THR A 456 -27.84 -12.98 -15.26
N ALA A 457 -28.50 -11.86 -15.58
CA ALA A 457 -27.90 -10.84 -16.45
C ALA A 457 -26.67 -10.16 -15.80
N LEU A 458 -26.72 -9.88 -14.51
CA LEU A 458 -25.58 -9.33 -13.74
C LEU A 458 -24.41 -10.32 -13.69
N GLU A 459 -24.67 -11.62 -13.48
CA GLU A 459 -23.67 -12.68 -13.57
C GLU A 459 -22.99 -12.67 -14.94
N GLY A 460 -23.76 -12.54 -16.02
CA GLY A 460 -23.23 -12.42 -17.38
C GLY A 460 -22.37 -11.15 -17.57
N ILE A 461 -22.77 -10.03 -16.99
CA ILE A 461 -21.97 -8.79 -17.02
C ILE A 461 -20.62 -9.00 -16.36
N LEU A 462 -20.59 -9.57 -15.14
CA LEU A 462 -19.38 -9.80 -14.37
C LEU A 462 -18.46 -10.88 -14.96
N ALA A 463 -19.02 -11.85 -15.67
CA ALA A 463 -18.27 -12.91 -16.38
C ALA A 463 -17.74 -12.46 -17.75
N SER A 464 -18.22 -11.33 -18.27
CA SER A 464 -17.87 -10.86 -19.62
C SER A 464 -16.39 -10.50 -19.74
N PRO A 465 -15.75 -10.86 -20.88
CA PRO A 465 -14.43 -10.32 -21.20
C PRO A 465 -14.38 -8.78 -21.20
N ASP A 466 -15.45 -8.09 -21.60
CA ASP A 466 -15.52 -6.63 -21.56
C ASP A 466 -15.48 -6.04 -20.13
N PHE A 467 -15.86 -6.83 -19.11
CA PHE A 467 -15.67 -6.44 -17.72
C PHE A 467 -14.24 -6.73 -17.24
N VAL A 468 -13.75 -7.96 -17.50
CA VAL A 468 -12.48 -8.46 -16.96
C VAL A 468 -11.27 -7.84 -17.65
N PHE A 469 -11.36 -7.49 -18.95
CA PHE A 469 -10.27 -6.92 -19.71
C PHE A 469 -10.52 -5.45 -20.06
N ARG A 470 -9.43 -4.74 -20.25
CA ARG A 470 -9.40 -3.38 -20.79
C ARG A 470 -9.03 -3.44 -22.27
N PHE A 471 -10.04 -3.59 -23.12
CA PHE A 471 -9.85 -3.59 -24.56
C PHE A 471 -9.70 -2.18 -25.10
N GLU A 472 -8.75 -2.00 -26.01
CA GLU A 472 -8.62 -0.80 -26.83
C GLU A 472 -8.77 -1.21 -28.29
N GLN A 473 -9.59 -0.45 -29.01
CA GLN A 473 -9.85 -0.72 -30.41
C GLN A 473 -9.10 0.26 -31.29
N ALA A 474 -8.27 -0.25 -32.18
CA ALA A 474 -7.69 0.57 -33.23
C ALA A 474 -8.81 1.11 -34.16
N PRO A 475 -8.70 2.34 -34.66
CA PRO A 475 -9.59 2.84 -35.71
C PRO A 475 -9.51 1.92 -36.93
N ARG A 476 -10.67 1.76 -37.63
CA ARG A 476 -10.79 0.78 -38.74
C ARG A 476 -9.96 1.14 -39.97
N ASP A 477 -9.64 2.41 -40.11
CA ASP A 477 -8.93 3.02 -41.24
C ASP A 477 -7.42 3.13 -41.03
N VAL A 478 -6.90 2.63 -39.92
CA VAL A 478 -5.46 2.70 -39.61
C VAL A 478 -4.75 1.45 -40.10
N ALA A 479 -3.70 1.67 -40.91
CA ALA A 479 -2.85 0.57 -41.39
C ALA A 479 -2.08 -0.12 -40.25
N ALA A 480 -1.89 -1.43 -40.35
CA ALA A 480 -1.12 -2.18 -39.38
C ALA A 480 0.33 -1.64 -39.27
N GLY A 481 0.83 -1.50 -38.04
CA GLY A 481 2.17 -0.98 -37.77
C GLY A 481 2.30 0.54 -37.76
N THR A 482 1.21 1.30 -37.95
CA THR A 482 1.24 2.75 -37.83
C THR A 482 0.70 3.24 -36.49
N ASN A 483 1.20 4.39 -36.04
CA ASN A 483 0.71 5.03 -34.83
C ASN A 483 -0.68 5.64 -35.06
N TYR A 484 -1.54 5.54 -34.07
CA TYR A 484 -2.86 6.15 -34.10
C TYR A 484 -3.21 6.84 -32.77
N LYS A 485 -4.12 7.79 -32.83
CA LYS A 485 -4.65 8.47 -31.64
C LYS A 485 -5.70 7.58 -30.98
N LEU A 486 -5.63 7.42 -29.67
CA LEU A 486 -6.64 6.68 -28.91
C LEU A 486 -7.99 7.37 -29.03
N ARG A 487 -9.06 6.57 -29.05
CA ARG A 487 -10.41 7.10 -28.86
C ARG A 487 -10.55 7.64 -27.45
N ASP A 488 -11.32 8.71 -27.28
CA ASP A 488 -11.51 9.33 -25.96
C ASP A 488 -12.06 8.34 -24.92
N ILE A 489 -12.86 7.36 -25.32
CA ILE A 489 -13.39 6.33 -24.42
C ILE A 489 -12.29 5.40 -23.90
N ASP A 490 -11.33 5.04 -24.76
CA ASP A 490 -10.19 4.21 -24.36
C ASP A 490 -9.20 5.03 -23.49
N LEU A 491 -9.05 6.33 -23.83
CA LEU A 491 -8.26 7.27 -23.02
C LEU A 491 -8.86 7.45 -21.62
N ALA A 492 -10.19 7.55 -21.50
CA ALA A 492 -10.86 7.62 -20.21
C ALA A 492 -10.55 6.40 -19.35
N SER A 493 -10.60 5.20 -19.93
CA SER A 493 -10.23 3.97 -19.22
C SER A 493 -8.75 3.96 -18.81
N ARG A 494 -7.82 4.32 -19.71
CA ARG A 494 -6.39 4.43 -19.33
C ARG A 494 -6.18 5.39 -18.18
N LEU A 495 -6.77 6.59 -18.27
CA LEU A 495 -6.58 7.65 -17.29
C LEU A 495 -7.11 7.23 -15.92
N SER A 496 -8.29 6.62 -15.86
CA SER A 496 -8.89 6.20 -14.58
C SER A 496 -8.11 5.08 -13.92
N PHE A 497 -7.70 4.05 -14.65
CA PHE A 497 -6.89 2.98 -14.09
C PHE A 497 -5.47 3.43 -13.73
N PHE A 498 -4.92 4.43 -14.42
CA PHE A 498 -3.65 5.01 -14.05
C PHE A 498 -3.72 5.81 -12.74
N LEU A 499 -4.71 6.71 -12.60
CA LEU A 499 -4.79 7.60 -11.46
C LEU A 499 -5.52 6.99 -10.25
N TRP A 500 -6.50 6.12 -10.49
CA TRP A 500 -7.39 5.57 -9.46
C TRP A 500 -7.30 4.06 -9.26
N SER A 501 -6.62 3.34 -10.16
CA SER A 501 -6.69 1.86 -10.24
C SER A 501 -8.14 1.35 -10.24
N ALA A 502 -9.04 2.11 -10.83
CA ALA A 502 -10.49 1.88 -10.82
C ALA A 502 -11.12 2.31 -12.15
N PRO A 503 -12.34 1.86 -12.48
CA PRO A 503 -13.06 2.27 -13.67
C PRO A 503 -13.30 3.77 -13.75
N PRO A 504 -13.52 4.32 -14.98
CA PRO A 504 -13.87 5.71 -15.17
C PRO A 504 -15.26 6.02 -14.58
N ASP A 505 -15.37 7.14 -13.91
CA ASP A 505 -16.66 7.62 -13.43
C ASP A 505 -17.52 8.24 -14.54
N ARG A 506 -18.77 8.52 -14.20
CA ARG A 506 -19.72 9.06 -15.17
C ARG A 506 -19.27 10.40 -15.78
N ALA A 507 -18.60 11.24 -15.00
CA ALA A 507 -18.10 12.53 -15.48
C ALA A 507 -17.04 12.34 -16.55
N LEU A 508 -16.08 11.43 -16.31
CA LEU A 508 -15.03 11.11 -17.25
C LEU A 508 -15.56 10.45 -18.53
N LEU A 509 -16.52 9.51 -18.39
CA LEU A 509 -17.21 8.91 -19.55
C LEU A 509 -18.01 9.94 -20.36
N THR A 510 -18.61 10.93 -19.71
CA THR A 510 -19.29 12.02 -20.38
C THR A 510 -18.31 12.89 -21.16
N ALA A 511 -17.18 13.28 -20.55
CA ALA A 511 -16.13 14.03 -21.24
C ALA A 511 -15.58 13.25 -22.46
N ALA A 512 -15.43 11.92 -22.32
CA ALA A 512 -15.02 11.06 -23.42
C ALA A 512 -16.04 11.03 -24.54
N SER A 513 -17.33 10.90 -24.22
CA SER A 513 -18.41 10.88 -25.23
C SER A 513 -18.55 12.22 -26.00
N GLN A 514 -18.13 13.32 -25.39
CA GLN A 514 -18.10 14.65 -25.98
C GLN A 514 -16.82 14.94 -26.78
N GLY A 515 -15.85 14.02 -26.84
CA GLY A 515 -14.58 14.21 -27.56
C GLY A 515 -13.68 15.27 -26.94
N THR A 516 -13.82 15.54 -25.64
CA THR A 516 -13.06 16.60 -24.96
C THR A 516 -11.74 16.11 -24.34
N LEU A 517 -11.56 14.80 -24.13
CA LEU A 517 -10.35 14.24 -23.53
C LEU A 517 -9.14 14.27 -24.47
N SER A 518 -9.36 14.20 -25.78
CA SER A 518 -8.29 14.33 -26.78
C SER A 518 -7.79 15.77 -26.95
N GLN A 519 -8.44 16.75 -26.30
CA GLN A 519 -8.06 18.15 -26.26
C GLN A 519 -7.25 18.43 -25.00
N THR A 520 -6.10 19.13 -25.14
CA THR A 520 -5.19 19.41 -24.01
C THR A 520 -5.90 20.03 -22.81
N ALA A 521 -6.71 21.07 -23.02
CA ALA A 521 -7.44 21.74 -21.93
C ALA A 521 -8.50 20.83 -21.27
N GLY A 522 -9.13 19.95 -22.04
CA GLY A 522 -10.09 18.96 -21.53
C GLY A 522 -9.39 17.90 -20.68
N LEU A 523 -8.30 17.36 -21.18
CA LEU A 523 -7.47 16.37 -20.47
C LEU A 523 -6.93 16.95 -19.16
N GLU A 524 -6.37 18.15 -19.20
CA GLU A 524 -5.81 18.82 -18.01
C GLU A 524 -6.88 19.06 -16.94
N ARG A 525 -8.05 19.52 -17.31
CA ARG A 525 -9.18 19.70 -16.38
C ARG A 525 -9.56 18.40 -15.69
N GLU A 526 -9.71 17.31 -16.45
CA GLU A 526 -10.07 16.01 -15.87
C GLU A 526 -8.95 15.44 -14.99
N VAL A 527 -7.70 15.54 -15.40
CA VAL A 527 -6.55 15.11 -14.57
C VAL A 527 -6.53 15.86 -13.25
N ARG A 528 -6.70 17.19 -13.24
CA ARG A 528 -6.75 17.99 -12.00
C ARG A 528 -7.92 17.56 -11.11
N ARG A 529 -9.10 17.35 -11.68
CA ARG A 529 -10.28 16.83 -10.97
C ARG A 529 -9.97 15.47 -10.35
N MET A 530 -9.40 14.57 -11.12
CA MET A 530 -9.11 13.21 -10.70
C MET A 530 -8.03 13.14 -9.62
N LEU A 531 -7.01 13.98 -9.67
CA LEU A 531 -5.99 14.08 -8.63
C LEU A 531 -6.55 14.65 -7.32
N ALA A 532 -7.58 15.50 -7.37
CA ALA A 532 -8.28 16.00 -6.19
C ALA A 532 -9.22 14.97 -5.56
N ASP A 533 -9.63 13.94 -6.29
CA ASP A 533 -10.53 12.87 -5.81
C ASP A 533 -9.81 11.95 -4.81
N PRO A 534 -10.47 11.48 -3.74
CA PRO A 534 -9.90 10.53 -2.79
C PRO A 534 -9.33 9.25 -3.43
N ARG A 535 -9.92 8.78 -4.53
CA ARG A 535 -9.45 7.60 -5.28
C ARG A 535 -8.02 7.75 -5.80
N ALA A 536 -7.52 8.96 -5.99
CA ALA A 536 -6.12 9.21 -6.40
C ALA A 536 -5.10 8.72 -5.37
N LYS A 537 -5.52 8.39 -4.13
CA LYS A 537 -4.67 7.66 -3.16
C LYS A 537 -4.11 6.36 -3.76
N ALA A 538 -4.74 5.81 -4.80
CA ALA A 538 -4.22 4.65 -5.53
C ALA A 538 -2.81 4.87 -6.12
N LEU A 539 -2.44 6.10 -6.47
CA LEU A 539 -1.06 6.40 -6.90
C LEU A 539 -0.03 6.09 -5.81
N SER A 540 -0.35 6.34 -4.54
CA SER A 540 0.54 6.02 -3.44
C SER A 540 0.42 4.57 -2.98
N THR A 541 -0.80 4.05 -2.82
CA THR A 541 -1.04 2.71 -2.25
C THR A 541 -0.85 1.58 -3.26
N ARG A 542 -0.86 1.87 -4.57
CA ARG A 542 -0.67 0.87 -5.63
C ARG A 542 0.62 1.10 -6.41
N PHE A 543 0.79 2.26 -7.06
CA PHE A 543 1.99 2.50 -7.85
C PHE A 543 3.23 2.69 -6.96
N ALA A 544 3.24 3.70 -6.07
CA ALA A 544 4.42 3.97 -5.26
C ALA A 544 4.74 2.82 -4.30
N ALA A 545 3.72 2.19 -3.70
CA ALA A 545 3.92 1.03 -2.83
C ALA A 545 4.63 -0.12 -3.55
N GLN A 546 4.27 -0.43 -4.80
CA GLN A 546 4.92 -1.48 -5.59
C GLN A 546 6.31 -1.05 -6.06
N TRP A 547 6.46 0.20 -6.54
CA TRP A 547 7.76 0.75 -6.92
C TRP A 547 8.76 0.67 -5.77
N LEU A 548 8.35 1.11 -4.56
CA LEU A 548 9.20 1.13 -3.36
C LEU A 548 9.29 -0.22 -2.64
N ARG A 549 8.64 -1.26 -3.16
CA ARG A 549 8.60 -2.61 -2.59
C ARG A 549 7.96 -2.68 -1.20
N LEU A 550 7.07 -1.77 -0.84
CA LEU A 550 6.41 -1.77 0.46
C LEU A 550 5.67 -3.08 0.81
N PRO A 551 5.11 -3.86 -0.15
CA PRO A 551 4.56 -5.18 0.16
C PRO A 551 5.57 -6.16 0.78
N ASP A 552 6.88 -5.96 0.58
CA ASP A 552 7.90 -6.83 1.17
C ASP A 552 7.99 -6.69 2.70
N LEU A 553 7.43 -5.60 3.27
CA LEU A 553 7.25 -5.48 4.72
C LEU A 553 6.40 -6.61 5.32
N ASP A 554 5.52 -7.24 4.55
CA ASP A 554 4.65 -8.32 5.04
C ASP A 554 5.41 -9.61 5.32
N ILE A 555 6.58 -9.78 4.71
CA ILE A 555 7.43 -10.97 4.86
C ILE A 555 8.61 -10.75 5.80
N VAL A 556 8.96 -9.50 6.09
CA VAL A 556 10.05 -9.19 7.02
C VAL A 556 9.57 -9.34 8.45
N GLN A 557 10.28 -10.16 9.23
CA GLN A 557 9.98 -10.41 10.62
C GLN A 557 11.24 -10.15 11.46
N PRO A 558 11.42 -8.94 12.01
CA PRO A 558 12.48 -8.65 12.98
C PRO A 558 12.43 -9.62 14.17
N ASP A 559 13.59 -10.03 14.67
CA ASP A 559 13.67 -10.95 15.81
C ASP A 559 13.04 -10.29 17.04
N ILE A 560 11.94 -10.84 17.49
CA ILE A 560 11.15 -10.30 18.61
C ILE A 560 11.97 -10.18 19.92
N ARG A 561 13.02 -10.98 20.09
CA ARG A 561 13.89 -10.89 21.27
C ARG A 561 14.80 -9.67 21.24
N GLN A 562 15.19 -9.23 20.03
CA GLN A 562 16.03 -8.05 19.84
C GLN A 562 15.20 -6.79 19.60
N TYR A 563 14.04 -6.95 18.95
CA TYR A 563 13.13 -5.86 18.56
C TYR A 563 11.72 -6.08 19.11
N PRO A 564 11.57 -6.17 20.43
CA PRO A 564 10.29 -6.50 21.04
C PRO A 564 9.21 -5.46 20.79
N ASP A 565 9.56 -4.25 20.39
CA ASP A 565 8.63 -3.18 20.04
C ASP A 565 8.11 -3.26 18.59
N PHE A 566 8.56 -4.21 17.77
CA PHE A 566 8.06 -4.38 16.42
C PHE A 566 6.79 -5.24 16.44
N ASP A 567 5.66 -4.63 16.10
CA ASP A 567 4.35 -5.26 16.03
C ASP A 567 3.66 -4.95 14.69
N GLU A 568 2.49 -5.55 14.50
CA GLU A 568 1.69 -5.34 13.29
C GLU A 568 1.28 -3.88 13.10
N GLN A 569 0.91 -3.19 14.18
CA GLN A 569 0.50 -1.79 14.16
C GLN A 569 1.66 -0.88 13.73
N LEU A 570 2.87 -1.16 14.20
CA LEU A 570 4.05 -0.42 13.75
C LEU A 570 4.36 -0.69 12.29
N ARG A 571 4.28 -1.95 11.85
CA ARG A 571 4.49 -2.35 10.45
C ARG A 571 3.53 -1.62 9.51
N LEU A 572 2.24 -1.58 9.87
CA LEU A 572 1.21 -0.86 9.11
C LEU A 572 1.47 0.65 9.11
N ALA A 573 1.86 1.21 10.26
CA ALA A 573 2.17 2.63 10.37
C ALA A 573 3.40 3.04 9.53
N MET A 574 4.42 2.21 9.46
CA MET A 574 5.59 2.43 8.58
C MET A 574 5.20 2.45 7.10
N ARG A 575 4.29 1.57 6.68
CA ARG A 575 3.75 1.55 5.32
C ARG A 575 2.96 2.83 5.03
N GLU A 576 2.02 3.16 5.90
CA GLU A 576 1.15 4.31 5.72
C GLU A 576 1.91 5.63 5.74
N GLU A 577 2.98 5.76 6.53
CA GLU A 577 3.90 6.90 6.48
C GLU A 577 4.37 7.17 5.05
N THR A 578 4.90 6.15 4.40
CA THR A 578 5.49 6.27 3.06
C THR A 578 4.44 6.53 1.99
N GLU A 579 3.28 5.88 2.11
CA GLU A 579 2.15 6.12 1.22
C GLU A 579 1.62 7.57 1.33
N LEU A 580 1.45 8.09 2.56
CA LEU A 580 1.01 9.46 2.80
C LEU A 580 2.06 10.49 2.37
N PHE A 581 3.34 10.18 2.54
CA PHE A 581 4.42 11.04 2.10
C PHE A 581 4.41 11.19 0.57
N PHE A 582 4.25 10.10 -0.17
CA PHE A 582 4.12 10.14 -1.63
C PHE A 582 2.84 10.85 -2.07
N ASP A 583 1.71 10.60 -1.41
CA ASP A 583 0.44 11.27 -1.69
C ASP A 583 0.53 12.79 -1.50
N ASP A 584 1.22 13.26 -0.46
CA ASP A 584 1.45 14.70 -0.21
C ASP A 584 2.29 15.35 -1.33
N LEU A 585 3.31 14.64 -1.84
CA LEU A 585 4.12 15.12 -2.96
C LEU A 585 3.28 15.31 -4.22
N VAL A 586 2.46 14.31 -4.56
CA VAL A 586 1.62 14.32 -5.76
C VAL A 586 0.50 15.36 -5.65
N ARG A 587 -0.28 15.32 -4.56
CA ARG A 587 -1.46 16.19 -4.41
C ARG A 587 -1.13 17.66 -4.23
N ARG A 588 0.05 17.96 -3.69
CA ARG A 588 0.49 19.35 -3.45
C ARG A 588 1.50 19.85 -4.48
N ASP A 589 1.72 19.05 -5.53
CA ASP A 589 2.67 19.40 -6.61
C ASP A 589 4.02 19.89 -6.06
N ARG A 590 4.58 19.11 -5.12
CA ARG A 590 5.82 19.48 -4.46
C ARG A 590 7.03 19.21 -5.37
N PRO A 591 8.14 19.93 -5.16
CA PRO A 591 9.38 19.62 -5.86
C PRO A 591 9.76 18.14 -5.69
N LEU A 592 10.11 17.47 -6.78
CA LEU A 592 10.49 16.04 -6.74
C LEU A 592 11.66 15.77 -5.78
N LEU A 593 12.57 16.74 -5.61
CA LEU A 593 13.69 16.63 -4.67
C LEU A 593 13.25 16.56 -3.20
N ASP A 594 12.02 16.97 -2.87
CA ASP A 594 11.47 16.80 -1.52
C ASP A 594 11.34 15.31 -1.18
N PHE A 595 11.18 14.43 -2.18
CA PHE A 595 11.20 12.98 -1.98
C PHE A 595 12.46 12.50 -1.23
N TYR A 596 13.58 13.15 -1.47
CA TYR A 596 14.86 12.85 -0.81
C TYR A 596 15.16 13.76 0.38
N ARG A 597 14.78 15.05 0.34
CA ARG A 597 15.28 16.08 1.26
C ARG A 597 14.28 16.60 2.27
N ALA A 598 13.03 16.13 2.22
CA ALA A 598 11.99 16.62 3.12
C ALA A 598 12.40 16.51 4.59
N ASP A 599 12.18 17.62 5.33
CA ASP A 599 12.42 17.70 6.77
C ASP A 599 11.18 17.32 7.60
N TYR A 600 10.23 16.63 6.97
CA TYR A 600 8.94 16.23 7.55
C TYR A 600 8.55 14.83 7.14
N THR A 601 7.63 14.28 7.91
CA THR A 601 6.98 12.99 7.61
C THR A 601 5.53 13.00 8.11
N PHE A 602 4.87 11.84 8.02
CA PHE A 602 3.52 11.58 8.54
C PHE A 602 3.59 10.50 9.60
N VAL A 603 3.08 10.79 10.79
CA VAL A 603 3.09 9.84 11.91
C VAL A 603 1.76 9.83 12.65
N ASN A 604 1.38 8.66 13.14
CA ASN A 604 0.45 8.48 14.24
C ASN A 604 1.23 8.32 15.56
N GLU A 605 0.55 8.12 16.68
CA GLU A 605 1.19 7.93 17.97
C GLU A 605 2.21 6.80 17.97
N ARG A 606 1.86 5.64 17.39
CA ARG A 606 2.71 4.44 17.38
C ARG A 606 4.04 4.68 16.68
N LEU A 607 4.00 5.32 15.50
CA LEU A 607 5.21 5.64 14.74
C LEU A 607 5.98 6.82 15.33
N ALA A 608 5.28 7.80 15.91
CA ALA A 608 5.91 8.92 16.60
C ALA A 608 6.75 8.46 17.79
N GLN A 609 6.22 7.53 18.59
CA GLN A 609 6.97 6.90 19.69
C GLN A 609 8.20 6.14 19.17
N HIS A 610 8.06 5.43 18.03
CA HIS A 610 9.18 4.73 17.40
C HIS A 610 10.29 5.68 16.94
N TYR A 611 9.93 6.87 16.44
CA TYR A 611 10.87 7.90 15.99
C TYR A 611 11.32 8.86 17.10
N ASN A 612 10.85 8.69 18.35
CA ASN A 612 11.04 9.61 19.46
C ASN A 612 10.53 11.04 19.16
N ILE A 613 9.41 11.16 18.44
CA ILE A 613 8.73 12.42 18.17
C ILE A 613 7.70 12.66 19.28
N PRO A 614 7.86 13.68 20.12
CA PRO A 614 6.98 13.91 21.25
C PRO A 614 5.63 14.53 20.85
N ASN A 615 4.66 14.48 21.77
CA ASN A 615 3.37 15.18 21.70
C ASN A 615 2.44 14.74 20.57
N ILE A 616 2.57 13.51 20.08
CA ILE A 616 1.68 12.90 19.12
C ILE A 616 0.85 11.83 19.83
N VAL A 617 -0.46 11.98 19.84
CA VAL A 617 -1.41 11.07 20.52
C VAL A 617 -2.49 10.62 19.53
N GLY A 618 -2.89 9.35 19.62
CA GLY A 618 -3.97 8.74 18.87
C GLY A 618 -3.57 8.14 17.51
N PRO A 619 -4.50 7.41 16.88
CA PRO A 619 -4.23 6.61 15.69
C PRO A 619 -4.11 7.44 14.40
N SER A 620 -4.62 8.66 14.38
CA SER A 620 -4.67 9.49 13.18
C SER A 620 -3.31 10.02 12.78
N PHE A 621 -2.95 9.83 11.51
CA PHE A 621 -1.72 10.38 10.95
C PHE A 621 -1.79 11.89 10.78
N ARG A 622 -0.67 12.54 11.07
CA ARG A 622 -0.47 13.98 10.86
C ARG A 622 0.92 14.30 10.37
N ARG A 623 1.02 15.32 9.57
CA ARG A 623 2.30 15.83 9.08
C ARG A 623 3.06 16.50 10.21
N VAL A 624 4.30 16.09 10.43
CA VAL A 624 5.19 16.63 11.46
C VAL A 624 6.57 16.92 10.87
N LYS A 625 7.26 17.92 11.40
CA LYS A 625 8.69 18.09 11.13
C LYS A 625 9.50 17.13 11.99
N TYR A 626 10.60 16.62 11.43
CA TYR A 626 11.55 15.89 12.24
C TYR A 626 12.18 16.80 13.29
N PRO A 627 12.38 16.31 14.52
CA PRO A 627 12.92 17.15 15.61
C PRO A 627 14.38 17.57 15.38
N ASP A 628 15.12 16.83 14.56
CA ASP A 628 16.53 17.05 14.27
C ASP A 628 16.89 16.69 12.82
N ALA A 629 18.18 16.70 12.51
CA ALA A 629 18.69 16.35 11.19
C ALA A 629 18.93 14.85 10.98
N GLY A 630 18.58 14.01 11.95
CA GLY A 630 18.81 12.57 11.89
C GLY A 630 17.97 11.85 10.82
N ARG A 631 16.84 12.43 10.41
CA ARG A 631 15.97 11.88 9.38
C ARG A 631 15.67 12.88 8.29
N ARG A 632 15.67 12.43 7.04
CA ARG A 632 15.29 13.21 5.85
C ARG A 632 14.76 12.28 4.77
N GLY A 633 13.61 12.65 4.18
CA GLY A 633 13.03 11.98 3.01
C GLY A 633 12.98 10.46 3.10
N ILE A 634 12.80 9.83 1.95
CA ILE A 634 12.48 8.39 1.81
C ILE A 634 13.53 7.44 2.41
N LEU A 635 14.82 7.76 2.30
CA LEU A 635 15.89 6.88 2.79
C LEU A 635 15.95 6.76 4.31
N SER A 636 15.22 7.60 5.04
CA SER A 636 15.11 7.54 6.49
C SER A 636 13.76 7.00 6.99
N HIS A 637 12.87 6.61 6.08
CA HIS A 637 11.60 5.98 6.46
C HIS A 637 11.84 4.59 7.02
N ALA A 638 11.20 4.28 8.14
CA ALA A 638 11.36 2.99 8.78
C ALA A 638 10.91 1.83 7.88
N SER A 639 9.93 2.03 7.01
CA SER A 639 9.52 1.05 6.00
C SER A 639 10.68 0.61 5.13
N VAL A 640 11.42 1.55 4.52
CA VAL A 640 12.57 1.26 3.64
C VAL A 640 13.71 0.59 4.42
N LEU A 641 14.00 1.08 5.62
CA LEU A 641 15.07 0.56 6.47
C LEU A 641 14.78 -0.87 6.97
N THR A 642 13.50 -1.17 7.24
CA THR A 642 13.07 -2.49 7.72
C THR A 642 13.06 -3.51 6.58
N LEU A 643 12.44 -3.18 5.44
CA LEU A 643 12.36 -4.12 4.30
C LEU A 643 13.74 -4.44 3.69
N THR A 644 14.76 -3.64 3.97
CA THR A 644 16.15 -3.84 3.54
C THR A 644 17.06 -4.38 4.65
N SER A 645 16.48 -5.02 5.65
CA SER A 645 17.19 -5.63 6.78
C SER A 645 16.85 -7.11 6.90
N HIS A 646 17.70 -7.86 7.61
CA HIS A 646 17.40 -9.24 8.03
C HIS A 646 16.76 -9.24 9.43
N ALA A 647 16.23 -10.39 9.85
CA ALA A 647 15.53 -10.50 11.14
C ALA A 647 16.33 -9.99 12.34
N GLY A 648 17.60 -10.36 12.43
CA GLY A 648 18.46 -10.05 13.59
C GLY A 648 19.54 -8.98 13.34
N ARG A 649 19.65 -8.45 12.14
CA ARG A 649 20.69 -7.49 11.78
C ARG A 649 20.35 -6.61 10.60
N THR A 650 20.98 -5.46 10.52
CA THR A 650 20.97 -4.59 9.35
C THR A 650 21.77 -5.19 8.18
N SER A 651 21.51 -4.70 6.99
CA SER A 651 22.24 -5.08 5.77
C SER A 651 22.58 -3.88 4.92
N ALA A 652 23.80 -3.39 5.02
CA ALA A 652 24.28 -2.32 4.16
C ALA A 652 24.23 -2.74 2.67
N VAL A 653 24.42 -4.02 2.38
CA VAL A 653 24.32 -4.56 1.01
C VAL A 653 22.90 -4.41 0.46
N GLU A 654 21.88 -4.88 1.20
CA GLU A 654 20.48 -4.80 0.76
C GLU A 654 19.98 -3.34 0.69
N ARG A 655 20.39 -2.48 1.64
CA ARG A 655 20.10 -1.04 1.61
C ARG A 655 20.69 -0.37 0.37
N GLY A 656 21.97 -0.63 0.08
CA GLY A 656 22.64 -0.08 -1.10
C GLY A 656 22.08 -0.64 -2.40
N LYS A 657 21.82 -1.93 -2.48
CA LYS A 657 21.18 -2.59 -3.61
C LYS A 657 19.79 -2.01 -3.88
N TRP A 658 18.96 -1.83 -2.86
CA TRP A 658 17.63 -1.24 -3.00
C TRP A 658 17.71 0.17 -3.60
N VAL A 659 18.63 1.02 -3.14
CA VAL A 659 18.83 2.36 -3.72
C VAL A 659 19.20 2.25 -5.20
N MET A 660 20.13 1.37 -5.54
CA MET A 660 20.57 1.19 -6.94
C MET A 660 19.46 0.64 -7.84
N GLU A 661 18.69 -0.33 -7.38
CA GLU A 661 17.61 -0.95 -8.15
C GLU A 661 16.39 -0.05 -8.26
N VAL A 662 15.91 0.46 -7.12
CA VAL A 662 14.60 1.13 -7.01
C VAL A 662 14.69 2.61 -7.38
N LEU A 663 15.73 3.31 -6.91
CA LEU A 663 15.83 4.75 -7.12
C LEU A 663 16.70 5.13 -8.33
N LEU A 664 17.77 4.38 -8.58
CA LEU A 664 18.69 4.68 -9.68
C LEU A 664 18.44 3.85 -10.94
N ASN A 665 17.49 2.92 -10.91
CA ASN A 665 17.20 1.98 -12.01
C ASN A 665 18.48 1.34 -12.59
N SER A 666 19.41 1.00 -11.71
CA SER A 666 20.73 0.49 -12.10
C SER A 666 21.10 -0.73 -11.23
N PRO A 667 20.37 -1.85 -11.39
CA PRO A 667 20.59 -3.02 -10.57
C PRO A 667 22.04 -3.53 -10.69
N PRO A 668 22.66 -3.93 -9.55
CA PRO A 668 23.92 -4.64 -9.59
C PRO A 668 23.74 -6.00 -10.26
N PRO A 669 24.78 -6.59 -10.82
CA PRO A 669 24.71 -7.95 -11.35
C PRO A 669 24.39 -8.94 -10.22
N PRO A 670 23.72 -10.08 -10.54
CA PRO A 670 23.43 -11.10 -9.55
C PRO A 670 24.74 -11.65 -8.95
N PRO A 671 24.71 -12.06 -7.66
CA PRO A 671 25.89 -12.63 -7.01
C PRO A 671 26.34 -13.92 -7.73
N PRO A 672 27.64 -14.21 -7.77
CA PRO A 672 28.12 -15.50 -8.27
C PRO A 672 27.53 -16.67 -7.46
N PRO A 673 27.36 -17.85 -8.04
CA PRO A 673 26.91 -19.01 -7.30
C PRO A 673 27.94 -19.39 -6.21
N GLY A 674 27.44 -19.84 -5.05
CA GLY A 674 28.27 -20.33 -3.94
C GLY A 674 28.92 -19.25 -3.07
N VAL A 675 28.39 -18.01 -3.10
CA VAL A 675 28.83 -16.96 -2.17
C VAL A 675 28.44 -17.35 -0.74
N PRO A 676 29.40 -17.40 0.21
CA PRO A 676 29.08 -17.66 1.62
C PRO A 676 28.23 -16.56 2.24
N ASP A 677 27.35 -16.92 3.17
CA ASP A 677 26.62 -15.94 3.94
C ASP A 677 27.55 -15.10 4.83
N LEU A 678 27.19 -13.86 5.10
CA LEU A 678 27.99 -12.96 5.92
C LEU A 678 28.15 -13.50 7.36
N GLU A 679 27.20 -14.27 7.85
CA GLU A 679 27.21 -14.95 9.14
C GLU A 679 28.27 -16.04 9.24
N ALA A 680 28.65 -16.64 8.14
CA ALA A 680 29.72 -17.62 8.07
C ALA A 680 31.12 -16.99 8.26
N THR A 681 31.22 -15.65 8.35
CA THR A 681 32.49 -14.96 8.59
C THR A 681 32.97 -15.22 10.01
N PRO A 682 34.15 -15.82 10.21
CA PRO A 682 34.67 -16.14 11.56
C PRO A 682 34.74 -14.90 12.45
N GLY A 683 34.42 -15.06 13.74
CA GLY A 683 34.68 -14.04 14.75
C GLY A 683 36.16 -13.74 14.97
N THR A 684 36.45 -12.79 15.83
CA THR A 684 37.84 -12.52 16.27
C THR A 684 38.36 -13.63 17.15
N SER A 685 39.68 -13.82 17.18
CA SER A 685 40.35 -14.74 18.14
C SER A 685 40.11 -14.39 19.62
N SER A 686 39.66 -13.16 19.90
CA SER A 686 39.30 -12.68 21.22
C SER A 686 37.84 -13.00 21.65
N GLY A 687 37.05 -13.67 20.80
CA GLY A 687 35.64 -13.95 21.09
C GLY A 687 34.70 -12.74 20.97
N ARG A 688 35.22 -11.57 20.59
CA ARG A 688 34.37 -10.38 20.35
C ARG A 688 33.54 -10.55 19.08
N MET A 689 32.26 -10.18 19.13
CA MET A 689 31.43 -10.09 17.92
C MET A 689 31.89 -8.92 17.05
N LEU A 690 32.09 -9.20 15.77
CA LEU A 690 32.43 -8.19 14.78
C LEU A 690 31.22 -7.31 14.49
N THR A 691 31.45 -6.02 14.26
CA THR A 691 30.42 -5.13 13.70
C THR A 691 30.06 -5.55 12.28
N VAL A 692 28.92 -5.07 11.77
CA VAL A 692 28.50 -5.33 10.38
C VAL A 692 29.60 -4.88 9.40
N ARG A 693 30.20 -3.69 9.63
CA ARG A 693 31.30 -3.17 8.80
C ARG A 693 32.50 -4.11 8.77
N GLU A 694 32.99 -4.55 9.93
CA GLU A 694 34.15 -5.44 10.01
C GLU A 694 33.90 -6.77 9.28
N ARG A 695 32.72 -7.33 9.41
CA ARG A 695 32.35 -8.55 8.66
C ARG A 695 32.31 -8.32 7.16
N MET A 696 31.76 -7.21 6.70
CA MET A 696 31.74 -6.83 5.28
C MET A 696 33.14 -6.60 4.73
N GLU A 697 34.03 -5.98 5.47
CA GLU A 697 35.42 -5.77 5.05
C GLU A 697 36.18 -7.09 4.88
N GLN A 698 35.93 -8.07 5.76
CA GLN A 698 36.47 -9.41 5.59
C GLN A 698 35.90 -10.11 4.35
N HIS A 699 34.59 -10.03 4.14
CA HIS A 699 33.91 -10.63 2.98
C HIS A 699 34.39 -10.03 1.65
N ARG A 700 34.64 -8.73 1.60
CA ARG A 700 35.14 -8.01 0.40
C ARG A 700 36.60 -8.29 0.02
N LYS A 701 37.37 -9.02 0.82
CA LYS A 701 38.74 -9.40 0.43
C LYS A 701 38.79 -10.26 -0.82
N SER A 702 37.68 -10.96 -1.15
CA SER A 702 37.58 -11.69 -2.41
C SER A 702 37.42 -10.74 -3.59
N PRO A 703 38.32 -10.80 -4.61
CA PRO A 703 38.22 -9.93 -5.80
C PRO A 703 36.90 -10.07 -6.59
N ALA A 704 36.30 -11.26 -6.56
CA ALA A 704 35.01 -11.53 -7.21
C ALA A 704 33.86 -10.72 -6.59
N CYS A 705 33.89 -10.50 -5.26
CA CYS A 705 32.89 -9.76 -4.52
C CYS A 705 33.14 -8.25 -4.54
N ALA A 706 34.40 -7.84 -4.57
CA ALA A 706 34.83 -6.45 -4.40
C ALA A 706 34.24 -5.49 -5.45
N SER A 707 34.01 -5.92 -6.67
CA SER A 707 33.55 -5.04 -7.76
C SER A 707 32.12 -4.52 -7.55
N CYS A 708 31.19 -5.36 -7.05
CA CYS A 708 29.82 -4.99 -6.76
C CYS A 708 29.71 -4.29 -5.41
N HIS A 709 30.38 -4.82 -4.38
CA HIS A 709 30.33 -4.28 -3.02
C HIS A 709 30.92 -2.87 -2.90
N LYS A 710 31.91 -2.51 -3.71
CA LYS A 710 32.44 -1.14 -3.76
C LYS A 710 31.41 -0.09 -4.18
N MET A 711 30.33 -0.51 -4.86
CA MET A 711 29.25 0.40 -5.27
C MET A 711 28.10 0.41 -4.26
N MET A 712 27.67 -0.78 -3.82
CA MET A 712 26.50 -0.93 -2.96
C MET A 712 26.78 -0.53 -1.51
N ASP A 713 27.89 -1.06 -0.96
CA ASP A 713 28.19 -0.96 0.47
C ASP A 713 28.31 0.47 0.98
N PRO A 714 29.00 1.41 0.29
CA PRO A 714 29.10 2.79 0.75
C PRO A 714 27.74 3.47 0.91
N ILE A 715 26.81 3.19 -0.02
CA ILE A 715 25.44 3.70 0.03
C ILE A 715 24.72 3.16 1.28
N GLY A 716 24.80 1.86 1.51
CA GLY A 716 24.14 1.23 2.65
C GLY A 716 24.78 1.57 3.98
N LEU A 717 26.11 1.72 4.04
CA LEU A 717 26.82 2.12 5.25
C LEU A 717 26.41 3.50 5.74
N ALA A 718 26.15 4.46 4.85
CA ALA A 718 25.64 5.78 5.22
C ALA A 718 24.25 5.72 5.92
N MET A 719 23.55 4.59 5.82
CA MET A 719 22.28 4.31 6.49
C MET A 719 22.43 3.41 7.74
N GLU A 720 23.66 3.03 8.16
CA GLU A 720 23.88 2.07 9.23
C GLU A 720 23.56 2.61 10.64
N GLN A 721 23.37 3.93 10.76
CA GLN A 721 22.86 4.57 11.96
C GLN A 721 21.43 4.16 12.33
N TYR A 722 20.74 3.44 11.46
CA TYR A 722 19.40 2.91 11.74
C TYR A 722 19.48 1.40 11.96
N ASP A 723 18.77 0.92 12.98
CA ASP A 723 18.65 -0.50 13.25
C ASP A 723 17.73 -1.23 12.24
N VAL A 724 17.42 -2.49 12.53
CA VAL A 724 16.54 -3.34 11.69
C VAL A 724 15.14 -2.75 11.54
N THR A 725 14.64 -2.08 12.55
CA THR A 725 13.29 -1.48 12.55
C THR A 725 13.30 0.00 12.14
N GLY A 726 14.46 0.50 11.71
CA GLY A 726 14.60 1.91 11.31
C GLY A 726 14.72 2.89 12.50
N ARG A 727 14.95 2.43 13.73
CA ARG A 727 15.23 3.29 14.88
C ARG A 727 16.68 3.77 14.84
N LEU A 728 16.93 5.03 15.19
CA LEU A 728 18.29 5.55 15.29
C LEU A 728 19.06 4.85 16.40
N ARG A 729 20.31 4.47 16.11
CA ARG A 729 21.25 3.84 17.05
C ARG A 729 22.67 4.42 16.87
N VAL A 730 23.45 4.38 17.92
CA VAL A 730 24.85 4.88 17.95
C VAL A 730 25.86 3.75 18.15
N ARG A 731 25.40 2.53 18.45
CA ARG A 731 26.24 1.36 18.72
C ARG A 731 25.71 0.14 17.99
N ASP A 732 26.64 -0.72 17.55
CA ASP A 732 26.39 -2.06 17.04
C ASP A 732 27.25 -3.07 17.84
N ASN A 733 26.62 -4.08 18.43
CA ASN A 733 27.30 -5.05 19.32
C ASN A 733 28.19 -4.38 20.40
N GLY A 734 27.70 -3.29 20.97
CA GLY A 734 28.43 -2.52 22.00
C GLY A 734 29.51 -1.55 21.48
N MET A 735 29.87 -1.64 20.21
CA MET A 735 30.86 -0.76 19.57
C MET A 735 30.20 0.47 18.90
N PRO A 736 30.87 1.63 18.89
CA PRO A 736 30.39 2.77 18.11
C PRO A 736 30.23 2.41 16.63
N ILE A 737 29.15 2.92 16.01
CA ILE A 737 28.90 2.71 14.59
C ILE A 737 29.78 3.65 13.78
N ASP A 738 30.50 3.08 12.81
CA ASP A 738 31.14 3.81 11.71
C ASP A 738 30.26 3.64 10.47
N SER A 739 29.49 4.68 10.16
CA SER A 739 28.57 4.76 9.00
C SER A 739 29.22 5.39 7.77
N ARG A 740 30.50 5.70 7.80
CA ARG A 740 31.21 6.31 6.68
C ARG A 740 31.17 5.40 5.42
N GLY A 741 30.66 5.92 4.32
CA GLY A 741 30.69 5.31 3.00
C GLY A 741 31.48 6.19 2.02
N ASP A 742 32.53 5.68 1.41
CA ASP A 742 33.27 6.36 0.35
C ASP A 742 32.66 5.94 -1.00
N LEU A 743 31.91 6.87 -1.63
CA LEU A 743 31.22 6.63 -2.89
C LEU A 743 32.21 6.47 -4.04
N TRP A 744 31.72 6.01 -5.18
CA TRP A 744 32.53 5.69 -6.35
C TRP A 744 33.31 6.89 -6.94
N ASP A 745 32.83 8.09 -6.74
CA ASP A 745 33.42 9.36 -7.20
C ASP A 745 34.42 9.99 -6.21
N GLY A 746 34.59 9.33 -5.04
CA GLY A 746 35.41 9.81 -3.94
C GLY A 746 34.69 10.68 -2.94
N THR A 747 33.38 10.94 -3.14
CA THR A 747 32.57 11.64 -2.14
C THR A 747 32.37 10.74 -0.92
N THR A 748 32.48 11.30 0.27
CA THR A 748 32.23 10.58 1.53
C THR A 748 30.86 10.96 2.06
N ALA A 749 30.06 9.97 2.47
CA ALA A 749 28.80 10.14 3.16
C ALA A 749 28.79 9.30 4.42
N SER A 750 28.46 9.91 5.56
CA SER A 750 28.34 9.25 6.87
C SER A 750 26.93 9.32 7.43
N THR A 751 26.06 10.03 6.77
CA THR A 751 24.64 10.19 7.14
C THR A 751 23.76 10.10 5.91
N VAL A 752 22.47 9.84 6.12
CA VAL A 752 21.47 9.88 5.04
C VAL A 752 21.43 11.24 4.35
N ALA A 753 21.54 12.33 5.11
CA ALA A 753 21.52 13.69 4.54
C ALA A 753 22.73 13.94 3.62
N GLU A 754 23.91 13.48 4.01
CA GLU A 754 25.12 13.56 3.17
C GLU A 754 25.01 12.68 1.94
N LEU A 755 24.48 11.44 2.08
CA LEU A 755 24.21 10.55 0.96
C LEU A 755 23.23 11.17 -0.06
N GLN A 756 22.19 11.84 0.41
CA GLN A 756 21.21 12.51 -0.46
C GLN A 756 21.77 13.78 -1.13
N ALA A 757 22.80 14.37 -0.57
CA ALA A 757 23.47 15.53 -1.15
C ALA A 757 24.50 15.12 -2.22
N ALA A 758 25.10 13.94 -2.07
CA ALA A 758 26.02 13.33 -3.02
C ALA A 758 25.30 12.73 -4.23
#